data_0b3a2b1fca687700fce381f11ca031a2
#
_entry.id   0b3a2b1fca687700fce381f11ca031a2
#
_cell.length_a   1.000
_cell.length_b   1.000
_cell.length_c   1.000
_cell.angle_alpha   90.00
_cell.angle_beta   90.00
_cell.angle_gamma   90.00
#
_symmetry.space_group_name_H-M   'P 1'
#
loop_
_entity.id
_entity.type
_entity.pdbx_description
1 polymer ?
#
loop_
_entity_poly.entity_id
_entity_poly.type
_entity_poly.pdbx_seq_one_letter_code
_entity_poly.pdbx_strand_id
1 'polypeptide(L)'
;MDASLLKSALIRFAESELPEAKDFLQTEAAKIKATLSTTTAYDTIQHNLELLDSFAYRVPDEAFAVITATLNCLETITLKIPDDPYWSAESRQAFYSSDKLMIACLNVLNRIRYFKLAEILPIFLQYQDHTAEPVRKQVQDHLETMASYDLALYEHYGLQPQQNILEVIQKLTPDEQHRFLPSLVTLCKAILSPNIEGASSTYQTITLHSGVHPVTPKLKAVRQDAIEILKKLYARATTLDEKKSVLGGLNAASQHPKMGGSAPELLELLQDNGKDVLGFLEQIVPTERELSFIQEIEHSTYWKYYHGHRDTKAAACRVKAQLDKNEEYQAFKVLIGFHGIFHPWCGDDDAKNTIDNKVELAKQRRDARLEELLNDVHPETYPVWQRRILEWVKIESNDLATFPYFEKFLKKTAEKNPTFVLELLREHDAALQKFIIPLLLGLLQSAEKQAALAVRDTWLNEKKYLWELTKVCEHTPDFDSAFFKKLVHTAMERKDIPVLSTAVGVIAAKVDAGGDALVNTLFPEMIRKLTECASADWVYGFWFRAERQKISAIMTEDTINAVLENCIYLPRIDYHAEYTLQDIAARFPIKIVDLFRARLESGKTGNYEAIPYNLSEIPTVLEDAASDVTRTIRKWYDSEHGTFKRASGRVLKILYPSFPDTFKTALLNLIEDGDEQDYLFVMAVLKNYDGDIKIQDVCAALINALPTNSHYLKDMEIILSNTGGVFGEYGLVDAYNAKIAEIEPWLNNKSLKIQSFTQSYVRNLEKMIESEKKRTNEDIEIRKYRFGD
;
A
#
# COMPACT_ATOMS: atom_id res chain seq x y z
N MET A 1 21.49 -33.20 11.47
CA MET A 1 21.44 -32.80 10.04
C MET A 1 20.79 -31.43 10.02
N ASP A 2 21.38 -30.50 9.33
CA ASP A 2 20.77 -29.17 9.14
C ASP A 2 19.37 -29.33 8.52
N ALA A 3 18.38 -28.62 9.02
CA ALA A 3 16.99 -28.70 8.54
C ALA A 3 16.88 -28.38 7.05
N SER A 4 17.73 -27.49 6.54
CA SER A 4 17.85 -27.15 5.12
C SER A 4 18.35 -28.32 4.27
N LEU A 5 19.34 -29.04 4.76
CA LEU A 5 19.89 -30.21 4.08
C LEU A 5 18.89 -31.38 4.05
N LEU A 6 18.15 -31.59 5.14
CA LEU A 6 17.08 -32.60 5.19
C LEU A 6 15.99 -32.29 4.16
N LYS A 7 15.52 -31.06 4.10
CA LYS A 7 14.51 -30.61 3.13
C LYS A 7 15.00 -30.80 1.69
N SER A 8 16.26 -30.44 1.40
CA SER A 8 16.88 -30.63 0.08
C SER A 8 16.97 -32.12 -0.31
N ALA A 9 17.33 -32.99 0.63
CA ALA A 9 17.35 -34.42 0.40
C ALA A 9 15.96 -35.01 0.09
N LEU A 10 14.92 -34.60 0.84
CA LEU A 10 13.55 -35.03 0.58
C LEU A 10 13.03 -34.56 -0.79
N ILE A 11 13.38 -33.35 -1.25
CA ILE A 11 13.07 -32.87 -2.60
C ILE A 11 13.71 -33.81 -3.64
N ARG A 12 15.00 -34.14 -3.49
CA ARG A 12 15.71 -35.06 -4.43
C ARG A 12 15.10 -36.46 -4.42
N PHE A 13 14.70 -37.00 -3.26
CA PHE A 13 13.97 -38.25 -3.19
C PHE A 13 12.61 -38.18 -3.90
N ALA A 14 11.90 -37.06 -3.77
CA ALA A 14 10.63 -36.87 -4.44
C ALA A 14 10.75 -36.78 -5.98
N GLU A 15 11.86 -36.28 -6.49
CA GLU A 15 12.19 -36.24 -7.93
C GLU A 15 12.67 -37.58 -8.48
N SER A 16 13.08 -38.52 -7.60
CA SER A 16 13.57 -39.82 -8.01
C SER A 16 12.43 -40.70 -8.55
N GLU A 17 12.67 -41.39 -9.65
CA GLU A 17 11.75 -42.40 -10.24
C GLU A 17 11.82 -43.76 -9.57
N LEU A 18 12.76 -43.98 -8.64
CA LEU A 18 12.94 -45.26 -7.95
C LEU A 18 11.72 -45.54 -7.05
N PRO A 19 11.16 -46.77 -7.11
CA PRO A 19 10.05 -47.20 -6.25
C PRO A 19 10.36 -47.05 -4.76
N GLU A 20 11.58 -47.37 -4.35
CA GLU A 20 12.08 -47.32 -2.97
C GLU A 20 12.05 -45.89 -2.43
N ALA A 21 12.21 -44.88 -3.30
CA ALA A 21 12.09 -43.48 -2.92
C ALA A 21 10.65 -43.16 -2.51
N LYS A 22 9.65 -43.67 -3.23
CA LYS A 22 8.24 -43.49 -2.90
C LYS A 22 7.88 -44.14 -1.57
N ASP A 23 8.32 -45.40 -1.35
CA ASP A 23 8.08 -46.13 -0.09
C ASP A 23 8.71 -45.42 1.12
N PHE A 24 9.89 -44.82 0.93
CA PHE A 24 10.56 -44.01 1.92
C PHE A 24 9.72 -42.76 2.24
N LEU A 25 9.23 -42.01 1.24
CA LEU A 25 8.41 -40.83 1.42
C LEU A 25 7.06 -41.13 2.06
N GLN A 26 6.45 -42.28 1.78
CA GLN A 26 5.22 -42.73 2.49
C GLN A 26 5.52 -42.99 3.96
N THR A 27 6.69 -43.58 4.27
CA THR A 27 7.13 -43.79 5.65
C THR A 27 7.34 -42.47 6.39
N GLU A 28 7.95 -41.46 5.74
CA GLU A 28 8.14 -40.13 6.30
C GLU A 28 6.79 -39.41 6.48
N ALA A 29 5.85 -39.49 5.55
CA ALA A 29 4.51 -38.96 5.71
C ALA A 29 3.76 -39.57 6.92
N ALA A 30 3.93 -40.87 7.15
CA ALA A 30 3.36 -41.55 8.32
C ALA A 30 3.99 -41.06 9.64
N LYS A 31 5.30 -40.82 9.68
CA LYS A 31 5.99 -40.23 10.84
C LYS A 31 5.49 -38.80 11.12
N ILE A 32 5.35 -37.98 10.07
CA ILE A 32 4.80 -36.62 10.16
C ILE A 32 3.39 -36.68 10.73
N LYS A 33 2.54 -37.59 10.23
CA LYS A 33 1.18 -37.78 10.74
C LYS A 33 1.17 -38.10 12.24
N ALA A 34 2.00 -39.07 12.67
CA ALA A 34 2.11 -39.43 14.07
C ALA A 34 2.56 -38.26 14.96
N THR A 35 3.51 -37.45 14.49
CA THR A 35 3.99 -36.25 15.19
C THR A 35 2.89 -35.20 15.30
N LEU A 36 2.24 -34.85 14.19
CA LEU A 36 1.20 -33.81 14.13
C LEU A 36 -0.05 -34.19 14.94
N SER A 37 -0.33 -35.47 15.10
CA SER A 37 -1.48 -35.95 15.91
C SER A 37 -1.28 -35.83 17.43
N THR A 38 -0.05 -35.60 17.90
CA THR A 38 0.28 -35.57 19.33
C THR A 38 0.89 -34.26 19.83
N THR A 39 1.42 -33.44 18.91
CA THR A 39 2.12 -32.20 19.28
C THR A 39 1.17 -30.99 19.31
N THR A 40 1.45 -30.08 20.24
CA THR A 40 0.83 -28.74 20.31
C THR A 40 1.86 -27.62 20.08
N ALA A 41 3.14 -27.98 19.89
CA ALA A 41 4.24 -27.04 19.72
C ALA A 41 4.23 -26.43 18.32
N TYR A 42 4.09 -25.09 18.24
CA TYR A 42 3.99 -24.34 16.97
C TYR A 42 5.12 -24.69 16.01
N ASP A 43 6.39 -24.55 16.44
CA ASP A 43 7.57 -24.81 15.57
C ASP A 43 7.61 -26.24 15.05
N THR A 44 7.20 -27.22 15.88
CA THR A 44 7.14 -28.62 15.46
C THR A 44 6.09 -28.82 14.39
N ILE A 45 4.90 -28.20 14.56
CA ILE A 45 3.83 -28.27 13.55
C ILE A 45 4.30 -27.62 12.24
N GLN A 46 4.80 -26.38 12.32
CA GLN A 46 5.28 -25.65 11.15
C GLN A 46 6.36 -26.43 10.41
N HIS A 47 7.39 -26.91 11.09
CA HIS A 47 8.47 -27.67 10.49
C HIS A 47 7.97 -28.93 9.76
N ASN A 48 7.08 -29.70 10.37
CA ASN A 48 6.54 -30.91 9.74
C ASN A 48 5.66 -30.59 8.52
N LEU A 49 4.91 -29.49 8.54
CA LEU A 49 4.15 -29.05 7.37
C LEU A 49 5.08 -28.62 6.22
N GLU A 50 6.17 -27.92 6.52
CA GLU A 50 7.19 -27.51 5.53
C GLU A 50 7.92 -28.72 4.93
N LEU A 51 8.20 -29.74 5.72
CA LEU A 51 8.77 -31.00 5.21
C LEU A 51 7.78 -31.72 4.30
N LEU A 52 6.52 -31.86 4.72
CA LEU A 52 5.48 -32.51 3.93
C LEU A 52 5.24 -31.79 2.60
N ASP A 53 5.19 -30.45 2.59
CA ASP A 53 5.03 -29.65 1.38
C ASP A 53 6.11 -29.97 0.33
N SER A 54 7.34 -30.27 0.76
CA SER A 54 8.45 -30.54 -0.15
C SER A 54 8.28 -31.78 -1.02
N PHE A 55 7.49 -32.76 -0.59
CA PHE A 55 7.29 -34.03 -1.29
C PHE A 55 5.82 -34.50 -1.40
N ALA A 56 4.86 -33.69 -0.95
CA ALA A 56 3.43 -34.05 -0.92
C ALA A 56 2.89 -34.56 -2.26
N TYR A 57 3.36 -34.01 -3.38
CA TYR A 57 2.92 -34.37 -4.73
C TYR A 57 3.27 -35.81 -5.10
N ARG A 58 4.25 -36.42 -4.43
CA ARG A 58 4.66 -37.81 -4.64
C ARG A 58 3.81 -38.82 -3.87
N VAL A 59 3.20 -38.35 -2.78
CA VAL A 59 2.36 -39.14 -1.85
C VAL A 59 1.04 -38.40 -1.55
N PRO A 60 0.21 -38.09 -2.57
CA PRO A 60 -0.93 -37.19 -2.44
C PRO A 60 -2.02 -37.71 -1.50
N ASP A 61 -2.24 -39.05 -1.44
CA ASP A 61 -3.25 -39.65 -0.58
C ASP A 61 -2.88 -39.49 0.92
N GLU A 62 -1.62 -39.79 1.25
CA GLU A 62 -1.08 -39.65 2.59
C GLU A 62 -1.04 -38.18 3.01
N ALA A 63 -0.56 -37.29 2.12
CA ALA A 63 -0.52 -35.87 2.37
C ALA A 63 -1.92 -35.30 2.63
N PHE A 64 -2.91 -35.64 1.82
CA PHE A 64 -4.29 -35.22 2.00
C PHE A 64 -4.85 -35.67 3.37
N ALA A 65 -4.63 -36.95 3.74
CA ALA A 65 -5.07 -37.49 5.01
C ALA A 65 -4.39 -36.82 6.23
N VAL A 66 -3.11 -36.45 6.11
CA VAL A 66 -2.38 -35.73 7.15
C VAL A 66 -2.97 -34.31 7.31
N ILE A 67 -3.13 -33.58 6.21
CA ILE A 67 -3.52 -32.18 6.25
C ILE A 67 -4.96 -32.02 6.72
N THR A 68 -5.90 -32.83 6.24
CA THR A 68 -7.29 -32.74 6.68
C THR A 68 -7.44 -33.05 8.18
N ALA A 69 -6.70 -34.01 8.72
CA ALA A 69 -6.64 -34.24 10.16
C ALA A 69 -6.04 -33.06 10.92
N THR A 70 -4.98 -32.45 10.40
CA THR A 70 -4.31 -31.31 11.04
C THR A 70 -5.22 -30.07 11.04
N LEU A 71 -5.90 -29.75 9.94
CA LEU A 71 -6.83 -28.62 9.85
C LEU A 71 -7.92 -28.74 10.92
N ASN A 72 -8.54 -29.91 11.05
CA ASN A 72 -9.57 -30.17 12.08
C ASN A 72 -9.06 -30.00 13.51
N CYS A 73 -7.78 -30.33 13.75
CA CYS A 73 -7.14 -30.12 15.06
C CYS A 73 -6.85 -28.66 15.34
N LEU A 74 -6.39 -27.89 14.35
CA LEU A 74 -5.99 -26.49 14.49
C LEU A 74 -7.14 -25.55 14.89
N GLU A 75 -8.39 -25.93 14.61
CA GLU A 75 -9.58 -25.18 15.01
C GLU A 75 -9.83 -25.21 16.53
N THR A 76 -9.31 -26.22 17.23
CA THR A 76 -9.64 -26.48 18.66
C THR A 76 -8.42 -26.49 19.58
N ILE A 77 -7.22 -26.56 19.04
CA ILE A 77 -5.98 -26.73 19.80
C ILE A 77 -5.50 -25.44 20.44
N THR A 78 -5.00 -25.52 21.66
CA THR A 78 -4.21 -24.46 22.28
C THR A 78 -2.73 -24.66 21.94
N LEU A 79 -2.18 -23.78 21.12
CA LEU A 79 -0.80 -23.86 20.68
C LEU A 79 0.19 -23.50 21.79
N LYS A 80 1.22 -24.31 21.92
CA LYS A 80 2.40 -23.97 22.71
C LYS A 80 3.35 -23.20 21.81
N ILE A 81 3.44 -21.89 22.03
CA ILE A 81 4.31 -20.97 21.30
C ILE A 81 5.70 -20.89 21.94
N PRO A 82 6.76 -20.62 21.16
CA PRO A 82 8.12 -20.42 21.67
C PRO A 82 8.21 -19.28 22.67
N ASP A 83 9.06 -19.44 23.68
CA ASP A 83 9.36 -18.36 24.62
C ASP A 83 10.56 -17.57 24.10
N ASP A 84 10.31 -16.32 23.67
CA ASP A 84 11.35 -15.42 23.19
C ASP A 84 11.37 -14.17 24.09
N PRO A 85 12.47 -13.96 24.84
CA PRO A 85 12.56 -12.85 25.78
C PRO A 85 12.62 -11.47 25.13
N TYR A 86 12.88 -11.41 23.80
CA TYR A 86 12.97 -10.14 23.05
C TYR A 86 11.62 -9.64 22.54
N TRP A 87 10.55 -10.46 22.62
CA TRP A 87 9.23 -10.14 22.11
C TRP A 87 8.20 -10.05 23.23
N SER A 88 7.29 -9.07 23.16
CA SER A 88 6.14 -9.03 24.06
C SER A 88 5.23 -10.27 23.87
N ALA A 89 4.47 -10.63 24.89
CA ALA A 89 3.54 -11.75 24.80
C ALA A 89 2.52 -11.56 23.66
N GLU A 90 2.02 -10.33 23.46
CA GLU A 90 1.09 -9.97 22.38
C GLU A 90 1.74 -10.12 21.00
N SER A 91 2.98 -9.62 20.82
CA SER A 91 3.72 -9.76 19.55
C SER A 91 3.99 -11.22 19.22
N ARG A 92 4.33 -12.05 20.22
CA ARG A 92 4.52 -13.49 20.05
C ARG A 92 3.23 -14.17 19.61
N GLN A 93 2.12 -13.87 20.26
CA GLN A 93 0.82 -14.46 19.92
C GLN A 93 0.36 -14.07 18.52
N ALA A 94 0.61 -12.84 18.08
CA ALA A 94 0.31 -12.39 16.72
C ALA A 94 1.23 -13.06 15.68
N PHE A 95 2.50 -13.31 16.02
CA PHE A 95 3.44 -13.95 15.12
C PHE A 95 3.23 -15.46 14.99
N TYR A 96 2.96 -16.18 16.09
CA TYR A 96 2.77 -17.63 16.17
C TYR A 96 1.28 -18.00 16.20
N SER A 97 0.50 -17.53 15.20
CA SER A 97 -0.95 -17.76 15.16
C SER A 97 -1.32 -19.09 14.51
N SER A 98 -2.47 -19.66 14.89
CA SER A 98 -3.06 -20.83 14.23
C SER A 98 -3.34 -20.57 12.74
N ASP A 99 -3.69 -19.33 12.38
CA ASP A 99 -3.96 -18.93 11.00
C ASP A 99 -2.76 -19.18 10.05
N LYS A 100 -1.53 -18.94 10.54
CA LYS A 100 -0.32 -19.23 9.75
C LYS A 100 -0.14 -20.74 9.51
N LEU A 101 -0.45 -21.56 10.50
CA LEU A 101 -0.41 -23.01 10.35
C LEU A 101 -1.52 -23.52 9.43
N MET A 102 -2.71 -22.92 9.47
CA MET A 102 -3.78 -23.18 8.51
C MET A 102 -3.35 -22.83 7.09
N ILE A 103 -2.74 -21.67 6.89
CA ILE A 103 -2.17 -21.29 5.59
C ILE A 103 -1.14 -22.31 5.11
N ALA A 104 -0.26 -22.79 5.99
CA ALA A 104 0.70 -23.84 5.65
C ALA A 104 0.00 -25.15 5.22
N CYS A 105 -1.06 -25.55 5.90
CA CYS A 105 -1.89 -26.69 5.49
C CYS A 105 -2.53 -26.47 4.11
N LEU A 106 -3.13 -25.29 3.87
CA LEU A 106 -3.72 -24.95 2.58
C LEU A 106 -2.69 -24.93 1.45
N ASN A 107 -1.44 -24.54 1.73
CA ASN A 107 -0.35 -24.60 0.77
C ASN A 107 -0.03 -26.06 0.36
N VAL A 108 0.01 -27.00 1.30
CA VAL A 108 0.19 -28.41 1.00
C VAL A 108 -0.97 -28.96 0.17
N LEU A 109 -2.23 -28.62 0.50
CA LEU A 109 -3.39 -28.99 -0.32
C LEU A 109 -3.27 -28.44 -1.75
N ASN A 110 -2.84 -27.18 -1.89
CA ASN A 110 -2.61 -26.60 -3.21
C ASN A 110 -1.49 -27.32 -3.99
N ARG A 111 -0.46 -27.84 -3.32
CA ARG A 111 0.60 -28.64 -3.94
C ARG A 111 0.06 -29.91 -4.61
N ILE A 112 -0.95 -30.54 -4.01
CA ILE A 112 -1.56 -31.80 -4.50
C ILE A 112 -2.91 -31.58 -5.20
N ARG A 113 -3.29 -30.34 -5.53
CA ARG A 113 -4.61 -29.94 -6.04
C ARG A 113 -5.12 -30.73 -7.24
N TYR A 114 -4.23 -31.10 -8.17
CA TYR A 114 -4.64 -31.80 -9.38
C TYR A 114 -4.80 -33.32 -9.17
N PHE A 115 -4.22 -33.89 -8.09
CA PHE A 115 -4.41 -35.30 -7.74
C PHE A 115 -5.72 -35.53 -6.99
N LYS A 116 -6.22 -34.52 -6.27
CA LYS A 116 -7.37 -34.62 -5.36
C LYS A 116 -8.33 -33.45 -5.52
N LEU A 117 -8.56 -33.01 -6.76
CA LEU A 117 -9.32 -31.77 -7.02
C LEU A 117 -10.74 -31.82 -6.45
N ALA A 118 -11.44 -32.92 -6.64
CA ALA A 118 -12.82 -33.09 -6.18
C ALA A 118 -12.98 -33.01 -4.65
N GLU A 119 -11.95 -33.39 -3.90
CA GLU A 119 -11.91 -33.35 -2.43
C GLU A 119 -11.38 -32.01 -1.90
N ILE A 120 -10.41 -31.39 -2.60
CA ILE A 120 -9.72 -30.17 -2.16
C ILE A 120 -10.55 -28.92 -2.45
N LEU A 121 -11.18 -28.81 -3.62
CA LEU A 121 -11.98 -27.64 -3.98
C LEU A 121 -13.10 -27.33 -2.97
N PRO A 122 -13.89 -28.30 -2.49
CA PRO A 122 -14.86 -28.06 -1.41
C PRO A 122 -14.24 -27.52 -0.12
N ILE A 123 -13.02 -27.99 0.24
CA ILE A 123 -12.31 -27.46 1.43
C ILE A 123 -11.99 -25.98 1.21
N PHE A 124 -11.41 -25.59 0.09
CA PHE A 124 -11.13 -24.18 -0.20
C PHE A 124 -12.39 -23.32 -0.20
N LEU A 125 -13.50 -23.80 -0.77
CA LEU A 125 -14.77 -23.09 -0.75
C LEU A 125 -15.31 -22.87 0.67
N GLN A 126 -15.11 -23.81 1.60
CA GLN A 126 -15.49 -23.66 3.01
C GLN A 126 -14.66 -22.59 3.74
N TYR A 127 -13.35 -22.54 3.47
CA TYR A 127 -12.45 -21.57 4.10
C TYR A 127 -12.53 -20.15 3.53
N GLN A 128 -13.31 -19.90 2.46
CA GLN A 128 -13.54 -18.54 1.95
C GLN A 128 -14.19 -17.61 2.97
N ASP A 129 -14.97 -18.15 3.91
CA ASP A 129 -15.69 -17.41 4.95
C ASP A 129 -14.93 -17.38 6.29
N HIS A 130 -13.65 -17.79 6.31
CA HIS A 130 -12.84 -17.81 7.53
C HIS A 130 -12.73 -16.42 8.16
N THR A 131 -12.73 -16.34 9.49
CA THR A 131 -12.69 -15.06 10.22
C THR A 131 -11.42 -14.25 9.96
N ALA A 132 -10.26 -14.92 9.83
CA ALA A 132 -8.98 -14.29 9.56
C ALA A 132 -8.82 -13.92 8.08
N GLU A 133 -8.59 -12.63 7.80
CA GLU A 133 -8.37 -12.10 6.46
C GLU A 133 -7.19 -12.77 5.72
N PRO A 134 -6.02 -13.04 6.34
CA PRO A 134 -4.92 -13.71 5.66
C PRO A 134 -5.27 -15.10 5.14
N VAL A 135 -6.12 -15.86 5.86
CA VAL A 135 -6.59 -17.18 5.42
C VAL A 135 -7.50 -17.04 4.22
N ARG A 136 -8.49 -16.12 4.27
CA ARG A 136 -9.38 -15.86 3.12
C ARG A 136 -8.61 -15.47 1.87
N LYS A 137 -7.63 -14.57 2.01
CA LYS A 137 -6.78 -14.14 0.89
C LYS A 137 -6.02 -15.33 0.29
N GLN A 138 -5.39 -16.16 1.13
CA GLN A 138 -4.67 -17.34 0.67
C GLN A 138 -5.58 -18.32 -0.08
N VAL A 139 -6.81 -18.50 0.40
CA VAL A 139 -7.82 -19.33 -0.28
C VAL A 139 -8.13 -18.78 -1.67
N GLN A 140 -8.35 -17.47 -1.82
CA GLN A 140 -8.60 -16.85 -3.12
C GLN A 140 -7.42 -17.02 -4.08
N ASP A 141 -6.18 -16.82 -3.60
CA ASP A 141 -4.96 -17.03 -4.39
C ASP A 141 -4.84 -18.51 -4.84
N HIS A 142 -5.23 -19.45 -3.99
CA HIS A 142 -5.21 -20.88 -4.34
C HIS A 142 -6.31 -21.27 -5.33
N LEU A 143 -7.51 -20.71 -5.20
CA LEU A 143 -8.59 -20.92 -6.16
C LEU A 143 -8.21 -20.39 -7.54
N GLU A 144 -7.60 -19.18 -7.60
CA GLU A 144 -7.09 -18.62 -8.85
C GLU A 144 -6.01 -19.53 -9.45
N THR A 145 -5.01 -19.94 -8.65
CA THR A 145 -3.93 -20.84 -9.09
C THR A 145 -4.46 -22.18 -9.57
N MET A 146 -5.47 -22.76 -8.90
CA MET A 146 -6.06 -24.05 -9.24
C MET A 146 -6.75 -24.01 -10.61
N ALA A 147 -7.39 -22.90 -10.95
CA ALA A 147 -8.14 -22.71 -12.19
C ALA A 147 -7.28 -22.16 -13.34
N SER A 148 -6.13 -21.52 -13.03
CA SER A 148 -5.20 -20.98 -14.01
C SER A 148 -4.49 -22.10 -14.81
N TYR A 149 -3.90 -21.70 -15.94
CA TYR A 149 -3.22 -22.64 -16.82
C TYR A 149 -1.72 -22.56 -16.57
N ASP A 150 -1.19 -23.63 -15.98
CA ASP A 150 0.25 -23.84 -15.80
C ASP A 150 0.83 -24.55 -17.01
N LEU A 151 1.91 -24.02 -17.60
CA LEU A 151 2.49 -24.51 -18.85
C LEU A 151 2.94 -25.97 -18.74
N ALA A 152 3.63 -26.33 -17.66
CA ALA A 152 4.14 -27.68 -17.46
C ALA A 152 3.00 -28.70 -17.30
N LEU A 153 1.94 -28.33 -16.62
CA LEU A 153 0.76 -29.18 -16.42
C LEU A 153 -0.11 -29.24 -17.67
N TYR A 154 -0.21 -28.15 -18.41
CA TYR A 154 -0.99 -28.08 -19.64
C TYR A 154 -0.46 -29.04 -20.73
N GLU A 155 0.84 -29.21 -20.83
CA GLU A 155 1.45 -30.15 -21.76
C GLU A 155 1.04 -31.61 -21.48
N HIS A 156 0.77 -31.97 -20.23
CA HIS A 156 0.40 -33.33 -19.82
C HIS A 156 -1.11 -33.56 -19.71
N TYR A 157 -1.85 -32.59 -19.17
CA TYR A 157 -3.27 -32.73 -18.83
C TYR A 157 -4.20 -31.87 -19.69
N GLY A 158 -3.66 -30.94 -20.46
CA GLY A 158 -4.44 -30.03 -21.30
C GLY A 158 -5.44 -29.23 -20.46
N LEU A 159 -6.72 -29.33 -20.84
CA LEU A 159 -7.84 -28.61 -20.19
C LEU A 159 -8.57 -29.43 -19.11
N GLN A 160 -8.11 -30.63 -18.79
CA GLN A 160 -8.80 -31.50 -17.86
C GLN A 160 -9.02 -30.90 -16.47
N PRO A 161 -8.04 -30.22 -15.86
CA PRO A 161 -8.26 -29.58 -14.56
C PRO A 161 -9.42 -28.59 -14.56
N GLN A 162 -9.50 -27.74 -15.58
CA GLN A 162 -10.54 -26.72 -15.71
C GLN A 162 -11.93 -27.35 -15.94
N GLN A 163 -12.00 -28.43 -16.75
CA GLN A 163 -13.22 -29.19 -16.93
C GLN A 163 -13.72 -29.79 -15.62
N ASN A 164 -12.85 -30.41 -14.85
CA ASN A 164 -13.17 -30.99 -13.55
C ASN A 164 -13.68 -29.90 -12.55
N ILE A 165 -13.08 -28.70 -12.56
CA ILE A 165 -13.57 -27.57 -11.73
C ILE A 165 -15.00 -27.19 -12.12
N LEU A 166 -15.27 -27.01 -13.43
CA LEU A 166 -16.62 -26.67 -13.92
C LEU A 166 -17.64 -27.73 -13.55
N GLU A 167 -17.28 -29.01 -13.63
CA GLU A 167 -18.14 -30.12 -13.20
C GLU A 167 -18.47 -30.06 -11.70
N VAL A 168 -17.52 -29.72 -10.84
CA VAL A 168 -17.76 -29.52 -9.39
C VAL A 168 -18.72 -28.34 -9.19
N ILE A 169 -18.49 -27.20 -9.85
CA ILE A 169 -19.34 -26.02 -9.74
C ILE A 169 -20.80 -26.34 -10.19
N GLN A 170 -20.96 -27.08 -11.26
CA GLN A 170 -22.27 -27.45 -11.79
C GLN A 170 -23.06 -28.38 -10.86
N LYS A 171 -22.38 -29.15 -9.99
CA LYS A 171 -23.00 -30.01 -8.98
C LYS A 171 -23.45 -29.30 -7.72
N LEU A 172 -22.98 -28.06 -7.48
CA LEU A 172 -23.40 -27.25 -6.33
C LEU A 172 -24.85 -26.86 -6.43
N THR A 173 -25.54 -26.88 -5.30
CA THR A 173 -26.92 -26.40 -5.19
C THR A 173 -26.99 -24.88 -5.43
N PRO A 174 -28.19 -24.35 -5.78
CA PRO A 174 -28.37 -22.90 -5.94
C PRO A 174 -27.91 -22.07 -4.73
N ASP A 175 -28.16 -22.56 -3.52
CA ASP A 175 -27.78 -21.88 -2.28
C ASP A 175 -26.26 -21.90 -2.07
N GLU A 176 -25.59 -23.02 -2.34
CA GLU A 176 -24.14 -23.12 -2.31
C GLU A 176 -23.50 -22.22 -3.38
N GLN A 177 -24.06 -22.16 -4.59
CA GLN A 177 -23.56 -21.27 -5.64
C GLN A 177 -23.72 -19.78 -5.26
N HIS A 178 -24.76 -19.41 -4.54
CA HIS A 178 -24.90 -18.06 -4.01
C HIS A 178 -23.89 -17.81 -2.87
N ARG A 179 -23.80 -18.72 -1.90
CA ARG A 179 -22.85 -18.62 -0.79
C ARG A 179 -21.40 -18.49 -1.27
N PHE A 180 -21.01 -19.27 -2.27
CA PHE A 180 -19.64 -19.31 -2.79
C PHE A 180 -19.41 -18.37 -3.98
N LEU A 181 -20.34 -17.48 -4.30
CA LEU A 181 -20.33 -16.64 -5.51
C LEU A 181 -18.97 -15.96 -5.76
N PRO A 182 -18.32 -15.28 -4.80
CA PRO A 182 -17.01 -14.65 -5.05
C PRO A 182 -15.95 -15.65 -5.50
N SER A 183 -15.87 -16.80 -4.86
CA SER A 183 -14.91 -17.87 -5.20
C SER A 183 -15.19 -18.49 -6.56
N LEU A 184 -16.48 -18.71 -6.89
CA LEU A 184 -16.88 -19.24 -8.20
C LEU A 184 -16.57 -18.25 -9.33
N VAL A 185 -16.74 -16.96 -9.09
CA VAL A 185 -16.34 -15.92 -10.05
C VAL A 185 -14.81 -15.94 -10.24
N THR A 186 -14.03 -16.10 -9.18
CA THR A 186 -12.56 -16.21 -9.27
C THR A 186 -12.14 -17.39 -10.13
N LEU A 187 -12.73 -18.56 -9.89
CA LEU A 187 -12.46 -19.77 -10.70
C LEU A 187 -12.83 -19.57 -12.18
N CYS A 188 -14.04 -19.08 -12.46
CA CYS A 188 -14.49 -18.84 -13.85
C CYS A 188 -13.61 -17.80 -14.56
N LYS A 189 -13.22 -16.73 -13.86
CA LYS A 189 -12.32 -15.69 -14.38
C LYS A 189 -10.96 -16.25 -14.75
N ALA A 190 -10.37 -17.11 -13.91
CA ALA A 190 -9.10 -17.77 -14.20
C ALA A 190 -9.20 -18.75 -15.38
N ILE A 191 -10.29 -19.52 -15.46
CA ILE A 191 -10.59 -20.42 -16.61
C ILE A 191 -10.75 -19.62 -17.91
N LEU A 192 -11.26 -18.39 -17.84
CA LEU A 192 -11.43 -17.52 -19.00
C LEU A 192 -10.13 -16.79 -19.41
N SER A 193 -9.04 -16.96 -18.69
CA SER A 193 -7.75 -16.38 -19.10
C SER A 193 -7.31 -16.90 -20.46
N PRO A 194 -6.85 -16.03 -21.37
CA PRO A 194 -6.26 -16.45 -22.64
C PRO A 194 -4.81 -16.93 -22.53
N ASN A 195 -4.17 -16.71 -21.35
CA ASN A 195 -2.76 -16.95 -21.15
C ASN A 195 -2.50 -18.30 -20.51
N ILE A 196 -1.38 -18.91 -20.90
CA ILE A 196 -0.74 -20.05 -20.23
C ILE A 196 0.56 -19.53 -19.66
N GLU A 197 0.77 -19.68 -18.37
CA GLU A 197 1.95 -19.15 -17.67
C GLU A 197 2.71 -20.31 -17.01
N GLY A 198 4.01 -20.17 -16.85
CA GLY A 198 4.85 -21.15 -16.16
C GLY A 198 6.13 -20.52 -15.68
N ALA A 199 6.86 -21.27 -14.86
CA ALA A 199 8.18 -20.87 -14.41
C ALA A 199 9.09 -22.09 -14.36
N SER A 200 10.33 -21.91 -14.75
CA SER A 200 11.41 -22.87 -14.51
C SER A 200 12.50 -22.20 -13.70
N SER A 201 13.17 -22.96 -12.85
CA SER A 201 14.23 -22.43 -11.99
C SER A 201 15.46 -23.33 -12.02
N THR A 202 16.62 -22.68 -12.05
CA THR A 202 17.90 -23.27 -11.75
C THR A 202 18.39 -22.71 -10.41
N TYR A 203 19.57 -23.16 -9.95
CA TYR A 203 20.12 -22.56 -8.72
C TYR A 203 20.49 -21.07 -8.86
N GLN A 204 20.60 -20.54 -10.09
CA GLN A 204 20.98 -19.15 -10.37
C GLN A 204 19.82 -18.29 -10.90
N THR A 205 18.86 -18.89 -11.61
CA THR A 205 17.88 -18.13 -12.38
C THR A 205 16.46 -18.67 -12.19
N ILE A 206 15.49 -17.75 -12.25
CA ILE A 206 14.07 -18.06 -12.43
C ILE A 206 13.68 -17.53 -13.79
N THR A 207 13.22 -18.41 -14.69
CA THR A 207 12.73 -18.04 -16.02
C THR A 207 11.21 -18.12 -16.01
N LEU A 208 10.56 -17.02 -16.32
CA LEU A 208 9.11 -16.95 -16.46
C LEU A 208 8.74 -17.24 -17.91
N HIS A 209 7.82 -18.13 -18.13
CA HIS A 209 7.28 -18.51 -19.43
C HIS A 209 5.86 -18.00 -19.56
N SER A 210 5.51 -17.46 -20.73
CA SER A 210 4.15 -17.03 -21.03
C SER A 210 3.81 -17.40 -22.47
N GLY A 211 2.60 -17.89 -22.67
CA GLY A 211 2.08 -18.29 -23.97
C GLY A 211 0.56 -18.08 -24.02
N VAL A 212 -0.05 -18.51 -25.11
CA VAL A 212 -1.49 -18.45 -25.35
C VAL A 212 -2.05 -19.81 -25.73
N HIS A 213 -3.34 -20.03 -25.49
CA HIS A 213 -4.01 -21.27 -25.83
C HIS A 213 -4.12 -21.52 -27.33
N PRO A 214 -3.82 -22.73 -27.81
CA PRO A 214 -4.27 -23.18 -29.12
C PRO A 214 -5.79 -23.32 -29.10
N VAL A 215 -6.47 -22.78 -30.13
CA VAL A 215 -7.93 -22.87 -30.23
C VAL A 215 -8.35 -24.27 -30.61
N THR A 216 -9.07 -24.92 -29.73
CA THR A 216 -9.61 -26.27 -29.90
C THR A 216 -11.11 -26.29 -29.60
N PRO A 217 -11.87 -27.31 -30.09
CA PRO A 217 -13.28 -27.45 -29.70
C PRO A 217 -13.48 -27.59 -28.18
N LYS A 218 -12.54 -28.23 -27.48
CA LYS A 218 -12.56 -28.35 -26.01
C LYS A 218 -12.38 -27.01 -25.32
N LEU A 219 -11.44 -26.15 -25.78
CA LEU A 219 -11.27 -24.80 -25.23
C LEU A 219 -12.55 -23.98 -25.41
N LYS A 220 -13.17 -24.04 -26.59
CA LYS A 220 -14.43 -23.34 -26.84
C LYS A 220 -15.53 -23.76 -25.86
N ALA A 221 -15.69 -25.07 -25.63
CA ALA A 221 -16.66 -25.60 -24.68
C ALA A 221 -16.39 -25.16 -23.23
N VAL A 222 -15.14 -25.30 -22.77
CA VAL A 222 -14.74 -24.89 -21.41
C VAL A 222 -15.03 -23.40 -21.16
N ARG A 223 -14.70 -22.53 -22.13
CA ARG A 223 -14.97 -21.10 -22.00
C ARG A 223 -16.46 -20.78 -22.02
N GLN A 224 -17.22 -21.47 -22.88
CA GLN A 224 -18.68 -21.30 -22.93
C GLN A 224 -19.35 -21.72 -21.62
N ASP A 225 -18.95 -22.88 -21.05
CA ASP A 225 -19.48 -23.34 -19.77
C ASP A 225 -19.19 -22.35 -18.64
N ALA A 226 -17.97 -21.77 -18.59
CA ALA A 226 -17.63 -20.75 -17.60
C ALA A 226 -18.47 -19.47 -17.77
N ILE A 227 -18.71 -19.01 -19.00
CA ILE A 227 -19.60 -17.86 -19.29
C ILE A 227 -21.03 -18.14 -18.83
N GLU A 228 -21.57 -19.32 -19.14
CA GLU A 228 -22.93 -19.69 -18.74
C GLU A 228 -23.09 -19.80 -17.22
N ILE A 229 -22.06 -20.29 -16.51
CA ILE A 229 -22.04 -20.27 -15.04
C ILE A 229 -22.09 -18.83 -14.53
N LEU A 230 -21.29 -17.92 -15.06
CA LEU A 230 -21.29 -16.51 -14.66
C LEU A 230 -22.64 -15.83 -14.92
N LYS A 231 -23.31 -16.11 -16.05
CA LYS A 231 -24.68 -15.62 -16.32
C LYS A 231 -25.69 -16.12 -15.29
N LYS A 232 -25.57 -17.40 -14.88
CA LYS A 232 -26.43 -17.98 -13.82
C LYS A 232 -26.14 -17.37 -12.46
N LEU A 233 -24.85 -17.09 -12.13
CA LEU A 233 -24.46 -16.41 -10.90
C LEU A 233 -25.01 -14.98 -10.84
N TYR A 234 -25.03 -14.24 -11.96
CA TYR A 234 -25.68 -12.93 -12.02
C TYR A 234 -27.14 -12.96 -11.56
N ALA A 235 -27.91 -13.96 -12.03
CA ALA A 235 -29.30 -14.10 -11.63
C ALA A 235 -29.51 -14.38 -10.13
N ARG A 236 -28.44 -14.75 -9.41
CA ARG A 236 -28.43 -15.00 -7.95
C ARG A 236 -27.80 -13.89 -7.15
N ALA A 237 -27.07 -12.99 -7.79
CA ALA A 237 -26.43 -11.85 -7.16
C ALA A 237 -27.49 -10.91 -6.58
N THR A 238 -27.39 -10.64 -5.28
CA THR A 238 -28.34 -9.81 -4.52
C THR A 238 -27.80 -8.44 -4.17
N THR A 239 -26.48 -8.32 -4.09
CA THR A 239 -25.79 -7.05 -3.78
C THR A 239 -25.13 -6.43 -5.01
N LEU A 240 -24.86 -5.13 -4.93
CA LEU A 240 -24.14 -4.40 -5.97
C LEU A 240 -22.73 -4.97 -6.20
N ASP A 241 -22.03 -5.33 -5.11
CA ASP A 241 -20.67 -5.87 -5.19
C ASP A 241 -20.64 -7.26 -5.84
N GLU A 242 -21.64 -8.11 -5.55
CA GLU A 242 -21.79 -9.39 -6.24
C GLU A 242 -22.02 -9.21 -7.74
N LYS A 243 -22.93 -8.30 -8.14
CA LYS A 243 -23.18 -7.98 -9.55
C LYS A 243 -21.92 -7.47 -10.25
N LYS A 244 -21.17 -6.55 -9.61
CA LYS A 244 -19.89 -6.04 -10.14
C LYS A 244 -18.85 -7.14 -10.28
N SER A 245 -18.74 -8.03 -9.30
CA SER A 245 -17.83 -9.18 -9.33
C SER A 245 -18.14 -10.09 -10.54
N VAL A 246 -19.42 -10.45 -10.74
CA VAL A 246 -19.85 -11.28 -11.87
C VAL A 246 -19.57 -10.59 -13.21
N LEU A 247 -19.86 -9.29 -13.33
CA LEU A 247 -19.53 -8.51 -14.52
C LEU A 247 -18.01 -8.53 -14.82
N GLY A 248 -17.18 -8.40 -13.77
CA GLY A 248 -15.73 -8.55 -13.85
C GLY A 248 -15.30 -9.93 -14.41
N GLY A 249 -15.97 -10.99 -13.95
CA GLY A 249 -15.79 -12.35 -14.49
C GLY A 249 -16.17 -12.45 -15.97
N LEU A 250 -17.36 -11.93 -16.35
CA LEU A 250 -17.81 -11.90 -17.73
C LEU A 250 -16.88 -11.08 -18.64
N ASN A 251 -16.28 -10.01 -18.13
CA ASN A 251 -15.32 -9.22 -18.88
C ASN A 251 -14.04 -10.00 -19.22
N ALA A 252 -13.61 -10.93 -18.37
CA ALA A 252 -12.48 -11.79 -18.65
C ALA A 252 -12.65 -12.66 -19.90
N ALA A 253 -13.89 -12.96 -20.28
CA ALA A 253 -14.20 -13.76 -21.48
C ALA A 253 -13.68 -13.16 -22.79
N SER A 254 -13.52 -11.85 -22.86
CA SER A 254 -13.01 -11.14 -24.04
C SER A 254 -11.69 -10.40 -23.80
N GLN A 255 -11.00 -10.69 -22.69
CA GLN A 255 -9.73 -10.07 -22.37
C GLN A 255 -8.62 -10.51 -23.33
N HIS A 256 -7.87 -9.55 -23.86
CA HIS A 256 -6.75 -9.82 -24.75
C HIS A 256 -5.57 -10.43 -23.98
N PRO A 257 -4.77 -11.30 -24.64
CA PRO A 257 -3.55 -11.82 -24.04
C PRO A 257 -2.56 -10.73 -23.62
N LYS A 258 -1.78 -11.00 -22.57
CA LYS A 258 -0.75 -10.08 -22.05
C LYS A 258 0.39 -9.83 -23.05
N MET A 259 0.75 -10.85 -23.85
CA MET A 259 1.81 -10.77 -24.86
C MET A 259 1.23 -10.53 -26.25
N GLY A 260 1.81 -9.59 -27.01
CA GLY A 260 1.44 -9.33 -28.39
C GLY A 260 1.76 -10.53 -29.33
N GLY A 261 1.06 -10.62 -30.49
CA GLY A 261 1.29 -11.68 -31.50
C GLY A 261 0.41 -12.90 -31.36
N SER A 262 -0.77 -12.76 -30.76
CA SER A 262 -1.76 -13.85 -30.61
C SER A 262 -2.23 -14.38 -31.96
N ALA A 263 -2.45 -15.72 -32.01
CA ALA A 263 -3.00 -16.35 -33.18
C ALA A 263 -4.38 -15.74 -33.55
N PRO A 264 -4.65 -15.47 -34.83
CA PRO A 264 -5.92 -14.87 -35.30
C PRO A 264 -7.15 -15.65 -34.79
N GLU A 265 -7.08 -16.97 -34.73
CA GLU A 265 -8.17 -17.84 -34.28
C GLU A 265 -8.52 -17.59 -32.81
N LEU A 266 -7.52 -17.29 -31.94
CA LEU A 266 -7.77 -16.96 -30.54
C LEU A 266 -8.44 -15.60 -30.42
N LEU A 267 -7.99 -14.61 -31.18
CA LEU A 267 -8.64 -13.30 -31.19
C LEU A 267 -10.10 -13.39 -31.66
N GLU A 268 -10.38 -14.19 -32.68
CA GLU A 268 -11.74 -14.46 -33.14
C GLU A 268 -12.60 -15.10 -32.02
N LEU A 269 -12.09 -16.13 -31.34
CA LEU A 269 -12.77 -16.75 -30.20
C LEU A 269 -13.07 -15.74 -29.07
N LEU A 270 -12.14 -14.85 -28.74
CA LEU A 270 -12.34 -13.80 -27.74
C LEU A 270 -13.39 -12.79 -28.17
N GLN A 271 -13.46 -12.45 -29.46
CA GLN A 271 -14.51 -11.59 -30.02
C GLN A 271 -15.90 -12.29 -29.97
N ASP A 272 -15.97 -13.59 -30.25
CA ASP A 272 -17.22 -14.37 -30.16
C ASP A 272 -17.70 -14.42 -28.69
N ASN A 273 -16.82 -14.68 -27.73
CA ASN A 273 -17.16 -14.61 -26.31
C ASN A 273 -17.63 -13.21 -25.91
N GLY A 274 -16.97 -12.17 -26.42
CA GLY A 274 -17.38 -10.78 -26.18
C GLY A 274 -18.78 -10.46 -26.72
N LYS A 275 -19.13 -10.98 -27.91
CA LYS A 275 -20.49 -10.84 -28.48
C LYS A 275 -21.55 -11.55 -27.63
N ASP A 276 -21.25 -12.75 -27.13
CA ASP A 276 -22.14 -13.49 -26.24
C ASP A 276 -22.41 -12.73 -24.93
N VAL A 277 -21.36 -12.20 -24.30
CA VAL A 277 -21.50 -11.36 -23.11
C VAL A 277 -22.31 -10.08 -23.41
N LEU A 278 -22.07 -9.42 -24.54
CA LEU A 278 -22.84 -8.23 -24.93
C LEU A 278 -24.31 -8.55 -25.18
N GLY A 279 -24.63 -9.71 -25.80
CA GLY A 279 -26.01 -10.19 -25.95
C GLY A 279 -26.70 -10.40 -24.61
N PHE A 280 -26.01 -10.91 -23.60
CA PHE A 280 -26.51 -11.01 -22.23
C PHE A 280 -26.74 -9.64 -21.60
N LEU A 281 -25.78 -8.71 -21.72
CA LEU A 281 -25.91 -7.34 -21.20
C LEU A 281 -27.10 -6.59 -21.86
N GLU A 282 -27.31 -6.76 -23.17
CA GLU A 282 -28.48 -6.20 -23.89
C GLU A 282 -29.80 -6.61 -23.26
N GLN A 283 -29.89 -7.86 -22.75
CA GLN A 283 -31.12 -8.42 -22.14
C GLN A 283 -31.33 -7.89 -20.71
N ILE A 284 -30.30 -7.68 -19.92
CA ILE A 284 -30.43 -7.30 -18.51
C ILE A 284 -30.59 -5.77 -18.30
N VAL A 285 -30.01 -4.95 -19.16
CA VAL A 285 -30.05 -3.47 -19.02
C VAL A 285 -31.50 -2.92 -18.88
N PRO A 286 -32.50 -3.35 -19.63
CA PRO A 286 -33.87 -2.81 -19.50
C PRO A 286 -34.51 -3.06 -18.14
N THR A 287 -34.09 -4.09 -17.42
CA THR A 287 -34.67 -4.51 -16.13
C THR A 287 -33.85 -4.10 -14.94
N GLU A 288 -32.56 -3.73 -15.15
CA GLU A 288 -31.67 -3.30 -14.09
C GLU A 288 -32.12 -1.95 -13.53
N ARG A 289 -32.04 -1.78 -12.21
CA ARG A 289 -32.46 -0.56 -11.48
C ARG A 289 -31.30 0.15 -10.79
N GLU A 290 -30.21 -0.58 -10.56
CA GLU A 290 -29.04 -0.02 -9.86
C GLU A 290 -28.21 0.83 -10.84
N LEU A 291 -28.34 2.16 -10.73
CA LEU A 291 -27.71 3.10 -11.67
C LEU A 291 -26.17 3.01 -11.68
N SER A 292 -25.57 2.75 -10.53
CA SER A 292 -24.12 2.54 -10.43
C SER A 292 -23.67 1.29 -11.19
N PHE A 293 -24.48 0.24 -11.18
CA PHE A 293 -24.19 -0.98 -11.95
C PHE A 293 -24.41 -0.79 -13.45
N ILE A 294 -25.47 -0.05 -13.83
CA ILE A 294 -25.69 0.32 -15.25
C ILE A 294 -24.49 1.10 -15.78
N GLN A 295 -23.86 1.95 -14.96
CA GLN A 295 -22.65 2.68 -15.34
C GLN A 295 -21.46 1.74 -15.57
N GLU A 296 -21.28 0.72 -14.76
CA GLU A 296 -20.26 -0.32 -14.97
C GLU A 296 -20.51 -1.12 -16.27
N ILE A 297 -21.78 -1.40 -16.58
CA ILE A 297 -22.15 -2.03 -17.85
C ILE A 297 -21.77 -1.11 -19.03
N GLU A 298 -22.09 0.18 -18.97
CA GLU A 298 -21.70 1.12 -20.04
C GLU A 298 -20.20 1.16 -20.24
N HIS A 299 -19.43 1.28 -19.14
CA HIS A 299 -17.97 1.29 -19.20
C HIS A 299 -17.40 0.00 -19.80
N SER A 300 -17.88 -1.15 -19.35
CA SER A 300 -17.49 -2.46 -19.89
C SER A 300 -17.83 -2.60 -21.39
N THR A 301 -19.02 -2.13 -21.79
CA THR A 301 -19.47 -2.17 -23.16
C THR A 301 -18.65 -1.26 -24.06
N TYR A 302 -18.29 -0.06 -23.59
CA TYR A 302 -17.41 0.86 -24.31
C TYR A 302 -16.05 0.22 -24.63
N TRP A 303 -15.41 -0.47 -23.66
CA TRP A 303 -14.13 -1.11 -23.91
C TRP A 303 -14.23 -2.28 -24.89
N LYS A 304 -15.33 -3.05 -24.87
CA LYS A 304 -15.61 -4.08 -25.88
C LYS A 304 -15.85 -3.50 -27.26
N TYR A 305 -16.50 -2.33 -27.36
CA TYR A 305 -16.61 -1.57 -28.60
C TYR A 305 -15.25 -1.10 -29.10
N TYR A 306 -14.43 -0.50 -28.22
CA TYR A 306 -13.15 0.09 -28.59
C TYR A 306 -12.16 -0.94 -29.15
N HIS A 307 -12.09 -2.12 -28.51
CA HIS A 307 -11.19 -3.20 -28.93
C HIS A 307 -11.86 -4.22 -29.87
N GLY A 308 -13.13 -4.07 -30.15
CA GLY A 308 -13.92 -5.04 -30.90
C GLY A 308 -13.78 -4.95 -32.42
N HIS A 309 -14.01 -6.09 -33.07
CA HIS A 309 -14.21 -6.15 -34.52
C HIS A 309 -15.62 -5.67 -34.88
N ARG A 310 -15.93 -5.62 -36.20
CA ARG A 310 -17.19 -5.08 -36.73
C ARG A 310 -18.44 -5.63 -36.01
N ASP A 311 -18.53 -6.96 -35.81
CA ASP A 311 -19.72 -7.59 -35.24
C ASP A 311 -19.81 -7.35 -33.72
N THR A 312 -18.66 -7.31 -33.00
CA THR A 312 -18.59 -6.95 -31.59
C THR A 312 -19.00 -5.50 -31.36
N LYS A 313 -18.56 -4.59 -32.25
CA LYS A 313 -18.98 -3.19 -32.24
C LYS A 313 -20.49 -3.06 -32.44
N ALA A 314 -21.06 -3.79 -33.38
CA ALA A 314 -22.50 -3.79 -33.63
C ALA A 314 -23.27 -4.28 -32.39
N ALA A 315 -22.83 -5.34 -31.72
CA ALA A 315 -23.41 -5.82 -30.49
C ALA A 315 -23.32 -4.78 -29.35
N ALA A 316 -22.17 -4.14 -29.19
CA ALA A 316 -22.00 -3.08 -28.18
C ALA A 316 -22.95 -1.89 -28.44
N CYS A 317 -23.15 -1.50 -29.70
CA CYS A 317 -24.10 -0.44 -30.06
C CYS A 317 -25.55 -0.80 -29.72
N ARG A 318 -25.95 -2.08 -29.75
CA ARG A 318 -27.29 -2.48 -29.29
C ARG A 318 -27.45 -2.31 -27.79
N VAL A 319 -26.42 -2.66 -26.99
CA VAL A 319 -26.41 -2.38 -25.54
C VAL A 319 -26.56 -0.90 -25.29
N LYS A 320 -25.75 -0.07 -26.00
CA LYS A 320 -25.83 1.40 -25.88
C LYS A 320 -27.23 1.92 -26.15
N ALA A 321 -27.89 1.41 -27.20
CA ALA A 321 -29.25 1.82 -27.53
C ALA A 321 -30.30 1.49 -26.45
N GLN A 322 -30.05 0.48 -25.60
CA GLN A 322 -30.89 0.22 -24.40
C GLN A 322 -30.52 1.20 -23.26
N LEU A 323 -29.23 1.47 -23.05
CA LEU A 323 -28.75 2.45 -22.05
C LEU A 323 -29.31 3.85 -22.32
N ASP A 324 -29.32 4.27 -23.59
CA ASP A 324 -29.81 5.59 -24.01
C ASP A 324 -31.31 5.81 -23.77
N LYS A 325 -32.09 4.74 -23.63
CA LYS A 325 -33.54 4.80 -23.31
C LYS A 325 -33.80 5.04 -21.82
N ASN A 326 -32.84 4.87 -20.95
CA ASN A 326 -33.00 5.03 -19.51
C ASN A 326 -32.75 6.48 -19.12
N GLU A 327 -33.79 7.31 -19.08
CA GLU A 327 -33.70 8.75 -18.77
C GLU A 327 -33.09 9.02 -17.39
N GLU A 328 -33.42 8.20 -16.39
CA GLU A 328 -32.87 8.35 -15.04
C GLU A 328 -31.35 8.10 -15.04
N TYR A 329 -30.91 7.07 -15.76
CA TYR A 329 -29.49 6.81 -15.94
C TYR A 329 -28.77 7.91 -16.75
N GLN A 330 -29.43 8.48 -17.77
CA GLN A 330 -28.84 9.58 -18.54
C GLN A 330 -28.60 10.83 -17.68
N ALA A 331 -29.49 11.13 -16.72
CA ALA A 331 -29.25 12.21 -15.74
C ALA A 331 -28.14 11.84 -14.73
N PHE A 332 -28.20 10.61 -14.20
CA PHE A 332 -27.25 10.08 -13.24
C PHE A 332 -25.80 10.15 -13.75
N LYS A 333 -25.51 9.62 -14.93
CA LYS A 333 -24.13 9.55 -15.47
C LYS A 333 -23.50 10.92 -15.73
N VAL A 334 -24.30 11.97 -15.91
CA VAL A 334 -23.80 13.36 -16.04
C VAL A 334 -23.18 13.82 -14.72
N LEU A 335 -23.82 13.49 -13.60
CA LEU A 335 -23.50 14.03 -12.28
C LEU A 335 -22.55 13.10 -11.48
N ILE A 336 -22.70 11.79 -11.65
CA ILE A 336 -21.96 10.79 -10.89
C ILE A 336 -21.01 10.02 -11.81
N GLY A 337 -19.75 9.87 -11.41
CA GLY A 337 -18.70 9.13 -12.13
C GLY A 337 -17.73 10.03 -12.89
N PHE A 338 -16.87 9.45 -13.71
CA PHE A 338 -15.74 10.11 -14.38
C PHE A 338 -16.01 10.40 -15.87
N HIS A 339 -15.12 11.16 -16.52
CA HIS A 339 -15.32 11.60 -17.90
C HIS A 339 -15.35 10.50 -18.95
N GLY A 340 -14.71 9.36 -18.70
CA GLY A 340 -14.52 8.29 -19.69
C GLY A 340 -15.83 7.74 -20.30
N ILE A 341 -16.93 7.80 -19.56
CA ILE A 341 -18.25 7.36 -20.08
C ILE A 341 -18.84 8.30 -21.15
N PHE A 342 -18.27 9.48 -21.35
CA PHE A 342 -18.67 10.44 -22.39
C PHE A 342 -17.80 10.39 -23.64
N HIS A 343 -16.87 9.45 -23.73
CA HIS A 343 -16.10 9.23 -24.94
C HIS A 343 -17.03 8.94 -26.11
N PRO A 344 -16.71 9.45 -27.34
CA PRO A 344 -17.50 9.16 -28.54
C PRO A 344 -17.49 7.68 -28.89
N TRP A 345 -18.64 7.09 -29.14
CA TRP A 345 -18.78 5.73 -29.66
C TRP A 345 -20.16 5.48 -30.30
N CYS A 346 -20.28 4.46 -31.13
CA CYS A 346 -21.52 4.07 -31.82
C CYS A 346 -22.18 5.19 -32.64
N GLY A 347 -21.55 5.55 -33.77
CA GLY A 347 -22.09 6.53 -34.72
C GLY A 347 -21.48 7.92 -34.64
N ASP A 348 -20.69 8.19 -33.63
CA ASP A 348 -19.80 9.33 -33.59
C ASP A 348 -18.57 9.06 -34.47
N ASP A 349 -18.05 10.09 -35.15
CA ASP A 349 -16.89 10.00 -36.08
C ASP A 349 -15.61 9.68 -35.29
N ASP A 350 -15.42 8.40 -34.94
CA ASP A 350 -14.29 7.90 -34.15
C ASP A 350 -12.95 8.00 -34.87
N ALA A 351 -12.98 8.12 -36.22
CA ALA A 351 -11.80 7.95 -37.08
C ALA A 351 -10.80 9.13 -37.01
N LYS A 352 -11.18 10.27 -36.45
CA LYS A 352 -10.39 11.50 -36.50
C LYS A 352 -9.82 11.99 -35.17
N ASN A 353 -10.09 11.31 -34.04
CA ASN A 353 -9.75 11.83 -32.73
C ASN A 353 -8.52 11.15 -32.14
N THR A 354 -7.48 11.91 -31.84
CA THR A 354 -6.38 11.51 -30.93
C THR A 354 -6.91 11.34 -29.49
N ILE A 355 -6.17 10.64 -28.63
CA ILE A 355 -6.57 10.42 -27.23
C ILE A 355 -6.84 11.74 -26.51
N ASP A 356 -6.01 12.77 -26.71
CA ASP A 356 -6.16 14.08 -26.04
C ASP A 356 -7.43 14.80 -26.48
N ASN A 357 -7.78 14.75 -27.77
CA ASN A 357 -9.02 15.32 -28.29
C ASN A 357 -10.27 14.60 -27.74
N LYS A 358 -10.19 13.30 -27.46
CA LYS A 358 -11.33 12.53 -26.91
C LYS A 358 -11.67 12.96 -25.49
N VAL A 359 -10.68 13.23 -24.65
CA VAL A 359 -10.88 13.67 -23.25
C VAL A 359 -11.56 15.04 -23.21
N GLU A 360 -11.06 15.99 -24.02
CA GLU A 360 -11.63 17.34 -24.06
C GLU A 360 -13.05 17.33 -24.64
N LEU A 361 -13.30 16.54 -25.68
CA LEU A 361 -14.65 16.38 -26.25
C LEU A 361 -15.62 15.72 -25.25
N ALA A 362 -15.16 14.73 -24.50
CA ALA A 362 -15.97 14.10 -23.44
C ALA A 362 -16.35 15.12 -22.35
N LYS A 363 -15.41 15.96 -21.92
CA LYS A 363 -15.65 17.03 -20.98
C LYS A 363 -16.64 18.07 -21.50
N GLN A 364 -16.47 18.54 -22.73
CA GLN A 364 -17.37 19.51 -23.35
C GLN A 364 -18.80 18.97 -23.45
N ARG A 365 -18.98 17.70 -23.86
CA ARG A 365 -20.29 17.02 -23.91
C ARG A 365 -20.91 16.93 -22.54
N ARG A 366 -20.14 16.56 -21.54
CA ARG A 366 -20.61 16.46 -20.15
C ARG A 366 -21.02 17.83 -19.60
N ASP A 367 -20.22 18.85 -19.86
CA ASP A 367 -20.54 20.24 -19.45
C ASP A 367 -21.82 20.75 -20.13
N ALA A 368 -22.03 20.47 -21.43
CA ALA A 368 -23.25 20.82 -22.11
C ALA A 368 -24.49 20.14 -21.51
N ARG A 369 -24.38 18.82 -21.22
CA ARG A 369 -25.45 18.07 -20.57
C ARG A 369 -25.70 18.54 -19.14
N LEU A 370 -24.66 18.94 -18.39
CA LEU A 370 -24.81 19.55 -17.07
C LEU A 370 -25.66 20.84 -17.13
N GLU A 371 -25.42 21.72 -18.11
CA GLU A 371 -26.21 22.95 -18.25
C GLU A 371 -27.68 22.63 -18.62
N GLU A 372 -27.93 21.60 -19.43
CA GLU A 372 -29.30 21.14 -19.68
C GLU A 372 -30.01 20.70 -18.38
N LEU A 373 -29.33 19.89 -17.54
CA LEU A 373 -29.89 19.45 -16.26
C LEU A 373 -30.11 20.61 -15.29
N LEU A 374 -29.23 21.61 -15.28
CA LEU A 374 -29.40 22.83 -14.46
C LEU A 374 -30.60 23.66 -14.91
N ASN A 375 -30.90 23.71 -16.20
CA ASN A 375 -32.08 24.42 -16.71
C ASN A 375 -33.37 23.65 -16.47
N ASP A 376 -33.29 22.33 -16.26
CA ASP A 376 -34.43 21.48 -15.86
C ASP A 376 -34.80 21.62 -14.37
N VAL A 377 -33.99 22.29 -13.55
CA VAL A 377 -34.30 22.59 -12.13
C VAL A 377 -35.17 23.84 -12.05
N HIS A 378 -36.48 23.67 -12.02
CA HIS A 378 -37.45 24.75 -11.89
C HIS A 378 -38.66 24.29 -11.03
N PRO A 379 -39.59 25.18 -10.62
CA PRO A 379 -40.63 24.86 -9.64
C PRO A 379 -41.45 23.61 -9.95
N GLU A 380 -41.73 23.35 -11.23
CA GLU A 380 -42.51 22.18 -11.65
C GLU A 380 -41.74 20.85 -11.52
N THR A 381 -40.40 20.89 -11.59
CA THR A 381 -39.53 19.72 -11.48
C THR A 381 -38.87 19.54 -10.12
N TYR A 382 -39.03 20.51 -9.17
CA TYR A 382 -38.44 20.42 -7.83
C TYR A 382 -38.71 19.10 -7.10
N PRO A 383 -39.91 18.51 -7.11
CA PRO A 383 -40.13 17.22 -6.44
C PRO A 383 -39.31 16.07 -7.04
N VAL A 384 -39.07 16.10 -8.35
CA VAL A 384 -38.22 15.10 -9.05
C VAL A 384 -36.76 15.27 -8.65
N TRP A 385 -36.28 16.53 -8.67
CA TRP A 385 -34.88 16.82 -8.31
C TRP A 385 -34.60 16.60 -6.84
N GLN A 386 -35.54 16.94 -5.94
CA GLN A 386 -35.40 16.61 -4.51
C GLN A 386 -35.21 15.11 -4.30
N ARG A 387 -36.07 14.28 -4.92
CA ARG A 387 -35.94 12.81 -4.86
C ARG A 387 -34.57 12.35 -5.38
N ARG A 388 -34.14 12.80 -6.57
CA ARG A 388 -32.85 12.47 -7.18
C ARG A 388 -31.69 12.85 -6.29
N ILE A 389 -31.65 14.08 -5.78
CA ILE A 389 -30.61 14.56 -4.90
C ILE A 389 -30.54 13.68 -3.65
N LEU A 390 -31.67 13.47 -2.96
CA LEU A 390 -31.72 12.68 -1.72
C LEU A 390 -31.41 11.19 -1.92
N GLU A 391 -31.55 10.67 -3.14
CA GLU A 391 -31.16 9.32 -3.48
C GLU A 391 -29.67 9.24 -3.80
N TRP A 392 -29.14 10.17 -4.58
CA TRP A 392 -27.75 10.14 -5.05
C TRP A 392 -26.73 10.58 -3.99
N VAL A 393 -27.10 11.38 -2.99
CA VAL A 393 -26.24 11.67 -1.83
C VAL A 393 -25.92 10.46 -0.97
N LYS A 394 -26.70 9.38 -1.09
CA LYS A 394 -26.45 8.11 -0.39
C LYS A 394 -25.34 7.28 -1.03
N ILE A 395 -24.91 7.64 -2.23
CA ILE A 395 -23.86 6.90 -2.93
C ILE A 395 -22.55 7.09 -2.17
N GLU A 396 -21.91 5.97 -1.87
CA GLU A 396 -20.60 5.94 -1.25
C GLU A 396 -19.54 5.64 -2.30
N SER A 397 -18.45 6.39 -2.30
CA SER A 397 -17.28 6.17 -3.13
C SER A 397 -16.05 6.80 -2.49
N ASN A 398 -14.94 6.11 -2.54
CA ASN A 398 -13.61 6.62 -2.19
C ASN A 398 -12.83 7.13 -3.41
N ASP A 399 -13.41 7.04 -4.61
CA ASP A 399 -12.84 7.61 -5.83
C ASP A 399 -13.16 9.10 -5.93
N LEU A 400 -12.12 9.93 -5.90
CA LEU A 400 -12.21 11.39 -6.01
C LEU A 400 -12.86 11.87 -7.31
N ALA A 401 -12.89 11.05 -8.36
CA ALA A 401 -13.53 11.39 -9.63
C ALA A 401 -15.06 11.22 -9.62
N THR A 402 -15.63 10.62 -8.57
CA THR A 402 -17.07 10.27 -8.55
C THR A 402 -17.98 11.50 -8.46
N PHE A 403 -17.67 12.49 -7.61
CA PHE A 403 -18.60 13.54 -7.24
C PHE A 403 -18.35 14.96 -7.80
N PRO A 404 -17.21 15.30 -8.48
CA PRO A 404 -16.92 16.69 -8.86
C PRO A 404 -18.03 17.37 -9.68
N TYR A 405 -18.70 16.63 -10.56
CA TYR A 405 -19.82 17.14 -11.34
C TYR A 405 -21.10 17.28 -10.54
N PHE A 406 -21.34 16.41 -9.56
CA PHE A 406 -22.46 16.51 -8.65
C PHE A 406 -22.30 17.71 -7.71
N GLU A 407 -21.12 17.93 -7.18
CA GLU A 407 -20.79 19.11 -6.38
C GLU A 407 -20.97 20.41 -7.20
N LYS A 408 -20.45 20.42 -8.45
CA LYS A 408 -20.63 21.53 -9.39
C LYS A 408 -22.11 21.79 -9.68
N PHE A 409 -22.92 20.74 -9.87
CA PHE A 409 -24.36 20.83 -10.06
C PHE A 409 -25.05 21.41 -8.84
N LEU A 410 -24.77 20.88 -7.64
CA LEU A 410 -25.38 21.35 -6.40
C LEU A 410 -25.04 22.81 -6.12
N LYS A 411 -23.77 23.21 -6.31
CA LYS A 411 -23.34 24.60 -6.17
C LYS A 411 -24.11 25.54 -7.13
N LYS A 412 -24.14 25.20 -8.41
CA LYS A 412 -24.85 26.02 -9.42
C LYS A 412 -26.38 26.05 -9.20
N THR A 413 -26.95 24.93 -8.74
CA THR A 413 -28.36 24.89 -8.34
C THR A 413 -28.63 25.84 -7.18
N ALA A 414 -27.75 25.89 -6.19
CA ALA A 414 -27.86 26.82 -5.06
C ALA A 414 -27.69 28.29 -5.49
N GLU A 415 -26.86 28.57 -6.48
CA GLU A 415 -26.72 29.91 -7.05
C GLU A 415 -28.00 30.37 -7.81
N LYS A 416 -28.58 29.46 -8.65
CA LYS A 416 -29.69 29.76 -9.55
C LYS A 416 -31.08 29.63 -8.86
N ASN A 417 -31.22 28.66 -7.96
CA ASN A 417 -32.49 28.27 -7.30
C ASN A 417 -32.33 28.26 -5.76
N PRO A 418 -31.92 29.38 -5.13
CA PRO A 418 -31.56 29.41 -3.71
C PRO A 418 -32.69 29.05 -2.78
N THR A 419 -33.93 29.44 -3.09
CA THR A 419 -35.12 29.12 -2.26
C THR A 419 -35.33 27.63 -2.15
N PHE A 420 -35.26 26.92 -3.28
CA PHE A 420 -35.34 25.44 -3.33
C PHE A 420 -34.26 24.76 -2.47
N VAL A 421 -33.02 25.24 -2.57
CA VAL A 421 -31.92 24.68 -1.78
C VAL A 421 -32.04 25.00 -0.29
N LEU A 422 -32.53 26.21 0.08
CA LEU A 422 -32.79 26.56 1.47
C LEU A 422 -33.89 25.67 2.10
N GLU A 423 -34.91 25.32 1.34
CA GLU A 423 -35.96 24.39 1.79
C GLU A 423 -35.37 23.00 1.97
N LEU A 424 -34.60 22.51 0.99
CA LEU A 424 -33.87 21.21 1.06
C LEU A 424 -32.98 21.13 2.30
N LEU A 425 -32.20 22.18 2.61
CA LEU A 425 -31.33 22.22 3.78
C LEU A 425 -32.13 22.31 5.08
N ARG A 426 -33.28 22.99 5.09
CA ARG A 426 -34.11 23.05 6.29
C ARG A 426 -34.71 21.72 6.67
N GLU A 427 -35.09 20.92 5.70
CA GLU A 427 -35.79 19.63 5.90
C GLU A 427 -34.85 18.42 5.96
N HIS A 428 -33.68 18.49 5.29
CA HIS A 428 -32.86 17.34 5.01
C HIS A 428 -31.36 17.59 5.25
N ASP A 429 -30.99 18.55 6.09
CA ASP A 429 -29.58 18.94 6.33
C ASP A 429 -28.69 17.75 6.69
N ALA A 430 -29.15 16.84 7.53
CA ALA A 430 -28.40 15.64 7.94
C ALA A 430 -28.12 14.68 6.76
N ALA A 431 -29.09 14.51 5.84
CA ALA A 431 -28.89 13.67 4.66
C ALA A 431 -27.93 14.31 3.65
N LEU A 432 -27.86 15.65 3.64
CA LEU A 432 -27.05 16.46 2.74
C LEU A 432 -25.66 16.80 3.31
N GLN A 433 -25.31 16.32 4.51
CA GLN A 433 -24.07 16.71 5.20
C GLN A 433 -22.84 16.63 4.31
N LYS A 434 -22.67 15.54 3.56
CA LYS A 434 -21.56 15.31 2.63
C LYS A 434 -21.39 16.42 1.58
N PHE A 435 -22.47 17.13 1.26
CA PHE A 435 -22.54 18.15 0.21
C PHE A 435 -22.90 19.55 0.71
N ILE A 436 -22.87 19.78 2.02
CA ILE A 436 -23.11 21.12 2.62
C ILE A 436 -22.16 22.17 2.03
N ILE A 437 -20.89 21.81 1.80
CA ILE A 437 -19.88 22.75 1.28
C ILE A 437 -20.31 23.34 -0.06
N PRO A 438 -20.53 22.58 -1.15
CA PRO A 438 -20.95 23.16 -2.43
C PRO A 438 -22.31 23.87 -2.34
N LEU A 439 -23.27 23.34 -1.57
CA LEU A 439 -24.58 23.98 -1.40
C LEU A 439 -24.44 25.35 -0.72
N LEU A 440 -23.71 25.44 0.39
CA LEU A 440 -23.54 26.71 1.10
C LEU A 440 -22.70 27.72 0.32
N LEU A 441 -21.64 27.25 -0.39
CA LEU A 441 -20.86 28.13 -1.28
C LEU A 441 -21.71 28.71 -2.42
N GLY A 442 -22.63 27.94 -2.99
CA GLY A 442 -23.57 28.43 -4.00
C GLY A 442 -24.57 29.45 -3.41
N LEU A 443 -25.15 29.15 -2.26
CA LEU A 443 -26.08 30.07 -1.57
C LEU A 443 -25.41 31.41 -1.19
N LEU A 444 -24.16 31.39 -0.73
CA LEU A 444 -23.39 32.58 -0.42
C LEU A 444 -23.11 33.48 -1.64
N GLN A 445 -23.21 32.93 -2.86
CA GLN A 445 -23.07 33.65 -4.13
C GLN A 445 -24.42 34.01 -4.77
N SER A 446 -25.54 33.59 -4.17
CA SER A 446 -26.89 33.81 -4.66
C SER A 446 -27.54 35.11 -4.17
N ALA A 447 -28.75 35.39 -4.66
CA ALA A 447 -29.60 36.50 -4.17
C ALA A 447 -29.99 36.33 -2.69
N GLU A 448 -30.03 35.10 -2.18
CA GLU A 448 -30.39 34.77 -0.79
C GLU A 448 -29.19 34.67 0.16
N LYS A 449 -28.09 35.40 -0.14
CA LYS A 449 -26.85 35.40 0.70
C LYS A 449 -27.13 35.63 2.18
N GLN A 450 -28.08 36.53 2.53
CA GLN A 450 -28.40 36.84 3.94
C GLN A 450 -29.06 35.62 4.63
N ALA A 451 -29.96 34.94 3.95
CA ALA A 451 -30.57 33.71 4.47
C ALA A 451 -29.51 32.60 4.65
N ALA A 452 -28.57 32.48 3.72
CA ALA A 452 -27.44 31.55 3.83
C ALA A 452 -26.53 31.83 5.04
N LEU A 453 -26.22 33.11 5.30
CA LEU A 453 -25.47 33.52 6.49
C LEU A 453 -26.23 33.19 7.77
N ALA A 454 -27.57 33.40 7.81
CA ALA A 454 -28.37 33.01 8.95
C ALA A 454 -28.38 31.51 9.23
N VAL A 455 -28.43 30.66 8.18
CA VAL A 455 -28.31 29.21 8.29
C VAL A 455 -26.93 28.82 8.85
N ARG A 456 -25.85 29.40 8.28
CA ARG A 456 -24.49 29.22 8.75
C ARG A 456 -24.34 29.54 10.25
N ASP A 457 -24.85 30.69 10.68
CA ASP A 457 -24.73 31.15 12.06
C ASP A 457 -25.61 30.33 13.02
N THR A 458 -26.76 29.84 12.55
CA THR A 458 -27.60 28.88 13.29
C THR A 458 -26.85 27.57 13.54
N TRP A 459 -26.25 26.96 12.50
CA TRP A 459 -25.49 25.74 12.64
C TRP A 459 -24.27 25.88 13.56
N LEU A 460 -23.57 27.00 13.51
CA LEU A 460 -22.50 27.28 14.46
C LEU A 460 -23.03 27.37 15.91
N ASN A 461 -24.14 28.07 16.15
CA ASN A 461 -24.74 28.15 17.49
C ASN A 461 -25.24 26.79 18.00
N GLU A 462 -25.75 25.96 17.11
CA GLU A 462 -26.15 24.58 17.41
C GLU A 462 -24.96 23.60 17.47
N LYS A 463 -23.75 24.06 17.16
CA LYS A 463 -22.51 23.27 17.10
C LYS A 463 -22.59 22.12 16.11
N LYS A 464 -23.31 22.31 14.98
CA LYS A 464 -23.46 21.36 13.88
C LYS A 464 -22.54 21.71 12.72
N TYR A 465 -22.10 20.72 11.95
CA TYR A 465 -21.36 20.86 10.69
C TYR A 465 -20.12 21.74 10.78
N LEU A 466 -19.42 21.72 11.93
CA LEU A 466 -18.27 22.60 12.17
C LEU A 466 -17.15 22.37 11.16
N TRP A 467 -16.93 21.13 10.75
CA TRP A 467 -15.92 20.81 9.74
C TRP A 467 -16.28 21.37 8.36
N GLU A 468 -17.52 21.19 7.93
CA GLU A 468 -18.05 21.71 6.67
C GLU A 468 -18.02 23.25 6.66
N LEU A 469 -18.41 23.88 7.76
CA LEU A 469 -18.31 25.33 7.91
C LEU A 469 -16.86 25.83 7.86
N THR A 470 -15.92 25.08 8.40
CA THR A 470 -14.48 25.39 8.30
C THR A 470 -14.03 25.36 6.85
N LYS A 471 -14.43 24.33 6.09
CA LYS A 471 -14.16 24.22 4.65
C LYS A 471 -14.81 25.34 3.84
N VAL A 472 -16.00 25.75 4.19
CA VAL A 472 -16.64 26.92 3.55
C VAL A 472 -15.82 28.19 3.77
N CYS A 473 -15.27 28.44 4.97
CA CYS A 473 -14.35 29.56 5.23
C CYS A 473 -13.09 29.48 4.34
N GLU A 474 -12.57 28.28 4.08
CA GLU A 474 -11.42 28.08 3.19
C GLU A 474 -11.71 28.55 1.75
N HIS A 475 -12.89 28.21 1.22
CA HIS A 475 -13.24 28.42 -0.19
C HIS A 475 -14.02 29.70 -0.47
N THR A 476 -14.52 30.40 0.56
CA THR A 476 -15.23 31.67 0.37
C THR A 476 -14.23 32.79 0.06
N PRO A 477 -14.44 33.61 -1.01
CA PRO A 477 -13.54 34.72 -1.32
C PRO A 477 -13.49 35.76 -0.19
N ASP A 478 -14.66 36.13 0.35
CA ASP A 478 -14.80 37.07 1.44
C ASP A 478 -14.56 36.37 2.78
N PHE A 479 -13.36 36.52 3.34
CA PHE A 479 -13.00 35.88 4.60
C PHE A 479 -13.59 36.62 5.83
N ASP A 480 -14.58 36.03 6.47
CA ASP A 480 -15.16 36.49 7.73
C ASP A 480 -14.32 35.97 8.92
N SER A 481 -13.28 36.74 9.29
CA SER A 481 -12.38 36.37 10.38
C SER A 481 -13.06 36.32 11.75
N ALA A 482 -14.14 37.08 11.97
CA ALA A 482 -14.89 37.10 13.23
C ALA A 482 -15.70 35.79 13.39
N PHE A 483 -16.40 35.39 12.34
CA PHE A 483 -17.08 34.08 12.29
C PHE A 483 -16.09 32.95 12.47
N PHE A 484 -14.97 32.97 11.73
CA PHE A 484 -13.93 31.92 11.81
C PHE A 484 -13.35 31.78 13.22
N LYS A 485 -13.05 32.90 13.92
CA LYS A 485 -12.59 32.85 15.31
C LYS A 485 -13.63 32.21 16.23
N LYS A 486 -14.92 32.57 16.11
CA LYS A 486 -15.98 31.96 16.90
C LYS A 486 -16.09 30.45 16.66
N LEU A 487 -15.97 30.01 15.40
CA LEU A 487 -16.00 28.61 15.00
C LEU A 487 -14.83 27.84 15.63
N VAL A 488 -13.62 28.38 15.52
CA VAL A 488 -12.41 27.75 16.09
C VAL A 488 -12.50 27.64 17.62
N HIS A 489 -12.97 28.71 18.32
CA HIS A 489 -13.17 28.65 19.78
C HIS A 489 -14.21 27.59 20.15
N THR A 490 -15.30 27.47 19.39
CA THR A 490 -16.28 26.39 19.58
C THR A 490 -15.68 25.02 19.42
N ALA A 491 -14.80 24.85 18.43
CA ALA A 491 -14.08 23.59 18.21
C ALA A 491 -13.07 23.28 19.32
N MET A 492 -12.37 24.30 19.84
CA MET A 492 -11.45 24.15 20.99
C MET A 492 -12.19 23.71 22.26
N GLU A 493 -13.37 24.30 22.55
CA GLU A 493 -14.20 23.88 23.68
C GLU A 493 -14.61 22.40 23.58
N ARG A 494 -14.90 21.93 22.37
CA ARG A 494 -15.32 20.53 22.09
C ARG A 494 -14.16 19.55 21.95
N LYS A 495 -12.93 20.04 21.85
CA LYS A 495 -11.75 19.24 21.48
C LYS A 495 -11.93 18.54 20.12
N ASP A 496 -12.49 19.26 19.15
CA ASP A 496 -12.80 18.74 17.83
C ASP A 496 -11.53 18.77 16.95
N ILE A 497 -10.77 17.68 17.03
CA ILE A 497 -9.47 17.55 16.35
C ILE A 497 -9.59 17.74 14.83
N PRO A 498 -10.54 17.11 14.10
CA PRO A 498 -10.70 17.29 12.67
C PRO A 498 -10.94 18.76 12.27
N VAL A 499 -11.79 19.47 13.01
CA VAL A 499 -12.07 20.89 12.77
C VAL A 499 -10.83 21.74 13.02
N LEU A 500 -10.13 21.55 14.14
CA LEU A 500 -8.93 22.32 14.48
C LEU A 500 -7.80 22.08 13.47
N SER A 501 -7.58 20.82 13.07
CA SER A 501 -6.57 20.48 12.05
C SER A 501 -6.89 21.12 10.69
N THR A 502 -8.16 21.13 10.30
CA THR A 502 -8.61 21.79 9.06
C THR A 502 -8.47 23.31 9.15
N ALA A 503 -8.78 23.90 10.30
CA ALA A 503 -8.71 25.35 10.53
C ALA A 503 -7.29 25.92 10.40
N VAL A 504 -6.25 25.12 10.71
CA VAL A 504 -4.85 25.48 10.40
C VAL A 504 -4.65 25.72 8.89
N GLY A 505 -5.22 24.86 8.06
CA GLY A 505 -5.20 25.01 6.61
C GLY A 505 -5.94 26.26 6.11
N VAL A 506 -7.03 26.66 6.79
CA VAL A 506 -7.77 27.89 6.47
C VAL A 506 -6.91 29.13 6.73
N ILE A 507 -6.20 29.21 7.87
CA ILE A 507 -5.28 30.32 8.15
C ILE A 507 -4.23 30.43 7.05
N ALA A 508 -3.69 29.28 6.61
CA ALA A 508 -2.74 29.25 5.51
C ALA A 508 -3.34 29.77 4.21
N ALA A 509 -4.49 29.26 3.80
CA ALA A 509 -5.18 29.67 2.56
C ALA A 509 -5.61 31.14 2.56
N LYS A 510 -5.74 31.76 3.72
CA LYS A 510 -6.21 33.15 3.91
C LYS A 510 -5.13 34.12 4.39
N VAL A 511 -3.85 33.75 4.38
CA VAL A 511 -2.76 34.60 4.87
C VAL A 511 -2.76 35.96 4.19
N ASP A 512 -2.95 36.02 2.88
CA ASP A 512 -2.98 37.27 2.09
C ASP A 512 -4.32 38.02 2.19
N ALA A 513 -5.36 37.44 2.83
CA ALA A 513 -6.71 38.01 3.01
C ALA A 513 -7.02 38.30 4.50
N GLY A 514 -5.99 38.60 5.30
CA GLY A 514 -6.13 38.94 6.72
C GLY A 514 -5.94 37.74 7.66
N GLY A 515 -5.56 36.55 7.13
CA GLY A 515 -5.18 35.39 7.93
C GLY A 515 -3.84 35.58 8.65
N ASP A 516 -2.94 36.44 8.14
CA ASP A 516 -1.67 36.79 8.74
C ASP A 516 -1.78 37.27 10.19
N ALA A 517 -2.79 38.07 10.50
CA ALA A 517 -3.13 38.50 11.86
C ALA A 517 -3.47 37.36 12.81
N LEU A 518 -3.79 36.17 12.28
CA LEU A 518 -4.14 35.00 13.07
C LEU A 518 -2.94 34.08 13.34
N VAL A 519 -1.84 34.23 12.59
CA VAL A 519 -0.65 33.33 12.68
C VAL A 519 0.01 33.36 14.06
N ASN A 520 0.05 34.51 14.71
CA ASN A 520 0.66 34.67 16.04
C ASN A 520 -0.38 34.91 17.15
N THR A 521 -1.66 34.71 16.86
CA THR A 521 -2.75 34.81 17.85
C THR A 521 -3.52 33.48 17.93
N LEU A 522 -4.42 33.22 17.01
CA LEU A 522 -5.32 32.06 17.04
C LEU A 522 -4.56 30.72 16.71
N PHE A 523 -3.60 30.77 15.78
CA PHE A 523 -2.86 29.57 15.37
C PHE A 523 -2.14 28.90 16.54
N PRO A 524 -1.30 29.59 17.37
CA PRO A 524 -0.65 28.93 18.50
C PRO A 524 -1.63 28.41 19.55
N GLU A 525 -2.79 29.08 19.75
CA GLU A 525 -3.85 28.59 20.64
C GLU A 525 -4.42 27.25 20.15
N MET A 526 -4.69 27.15 18.83
CA MET A 526 -5.15 25.90 18.21
C MET A 526 -4.12 24.78 18.35
N ILE A 527 -2.85 25.08 18.07
CA ILE A 527 -1.76 24.10 18.17
C ILE A 527 -1.60 23.58 19.60
N ARG A 528 -1.63 24.47 20.62
CA ARG A 528 -1.62 24.06 22.03
C ARG A 528 -2.82 23.19 22.38
N LYS A 529 -4.01 23.50 21.80
CA LYS A 529 -5.19 22.67 22.01
C LYS A 529 -5.06 21.29 21.39
N LEU A 530 -4.51 21.19 20.19
CA LEU A 530 -4.17 19.92 19.56
C LEU A 530 -3.12 19.13 20.35
N THR A 531 -2.14 19.82 20.97
CA THR A 531 -1.15 19.23 21.86
C THR A 531 -1.82 18.62 23.11
N GLU A 532 -2.78 19.32 23.74
CA GLU A 532 -3.59 18.75 24.82
C GLU A 532 -4.38 17.50 24.41
N CYS A 533 -4.74 17.41 23.13
CA CYS A 533 -5.41 16.25 22.55
C CYS A 533 -4.45 15.18 22.02
N ALA A 534 -3.15 15.36 22.17
CA ALA A 534 -2.10 14.47 21.67
C ALA A 534 -2.19 14.22 20.15
N SER A 535 -2.65 15.20 19.34
CA SER A 535 -2.76 15.13 17.89
C SER A 535 -1.86 16.15 17.21
N ALA A 536 -1.22 15.71 16.12
CA ALA A 536 -0.44 16.56 15.21
C ALA A 536 -0.88 16.39 13.74
N ASP A 537 -2.12 15.93 13.51
CA ASP A 537 -2.65 15.62 12.16
C ASP A 537 -2.75 16.84 11.24
N TRP A 538 -2.76 18.06 11.82
CA TRP A 538 -2.76 19.31 11.07
C TRP A 538 -1.57 19.43 10.10
N VAL A 539 -0.45 18.80 10.40
CA VAL A 539 0.78 18.82 9.57
C VAL A 539 0.48 18.31 8.17
N TYR A 540 -0.34 17.27 8.05
CA TYR A 540 -0.71 16.67 6.76
C TYR A 540 -1.57 17.58 5.88
N GLY A 541 -2.30 18.53 6.46
CA GLY A 541 -3.07 19.55 5.74
C GLY A 541 -2.32 20.85 5.48
N PHE A 542 -1.12 21.02 6.05
CA PHE A 542 -0.34 22.26 6.00
C PHE A 542 0.86 22.20 5.05
N TRP A 543 1.58 21.07 4.99
CA TRP A 543 2.87 20.93 4.31
C TRP A 543 2.88 21.34 2.83
N PHE A 544 1.81 21.04 2.09
CA PHE A 544 1.69 21.27 0.65
C PHE A 544 1.21 22.68 0.29
N ARG A 545 0.89 23.51 1.27
CA ARG A 545 0.39 24.88 1.04
C ARG A 545 1.51 25.76 0.49
N ALA A 546 1.21 26.46 -0.61
CA ALA A 546 2.16 27.40 -1.21
C ALA A 546 2.55 28.53 -0.25
N GLU A 547 1.65 28.89 0.66
CA GLU A 547 1.81 29.96 1.65
C GLU A 547 2.60 29.50 2.89
N ARG A 548 2.97 28.23 3.03
CA ARG A 548 3.70 27.70 4.19
C ARG A 548 4.94 28.50 4.54
N GLN A 549 5.76 28.83 3.55
CA GLN A 549 6.98 29.62 3.77
C GLN A 549 6.68 31.03 4.26
N LYS A 550 5.64 31.68 3.72
CA LYS A 550 5.19 33.00 4.19
C LYS A 550 4.80 32.95 5.67
N ILE A 551 4.05 31.92 6.06
CA ILE A 551 3.58 31.74 7.43
C ILE A 551 4.77 31.46 8.34
N SER A 552 5.66 30.55 7.97
CA SER A 552 6.86 30.22 8.74
C SER A 552 7.76 31.44 8.94
N ALA A 553 7.85 32.35 7.96
CA ALA A 553 8.64 33.57 8.04
C ALA A 553 8.10 34.58 9.09
N ILE A 554 6.78 34.66 9.27
CA ILE A 554 6.14 35.60 10.22
C ILE A 554 5.85 35.00 11.60
N MET A 555 6.04 33.70 11.80
CA MET A 555 5.89 33.06 13.10
C MET A 555 6.84 33.67 14.13
N THR A 556 6.29 34.03 15.29
CA THR A 556 7.06 34.38 16.48
C THR A 556 7.72 33.14 17.08
N GLU A 557 8.69 33.37 17.96
CA GLU A 557 9.33 32.27 18.68
C GLU A 557 8.35 31.48 19.53
N ASP A 558 7.36 32.11 20.13
CA ASP A 558 6.28 31.46 20.90
C ASP A 558 5.43 30.51 20.00
N THR A 559 5.09 30.98 18.80
CA THR A 559 4.37 30.16 17.81
C THR A 559 5.18 28.97 17.38
N ILE A 560 6.48 29.15 17.12
CA ILE A 560 7.40 28.06 16.74
C ILE A 560 7.53 27.04 17.88
N ASN A 561 7.66 27.48 19.13
CA ASN A 561 7.72 26.58 20.26
C ASN A 561 6.43 25.73 20.38
N ALA A 562 5.26 26.34 20.23
CA ALA A 562 3.99 25.60 20.22
C ALA A 562 3.94 24.54 19.11
N VAL A 563 4.43 24.85 17.91
CA VAL A 563 4.53 23.90 16.78
C VAL A 563 5.46 22.74 17.12
N LEU A 564 6.65 23.02 17.64
CA LEU A 564 7.64 21.98 17.97
C LEU A 564 7.18 21.08 19.11
N GLU A 565 6.55 21.65 20.15
CA GLU A 565 5.94 20.87 21.24
C GLU A 565 4.85 19.95 20.71
N ASN A 566 4.05 20.39 19.74
CA ASN A 566 3.03 19.55 19.12
C ASN A 566 3.63 18.45 18.25
N CYS A 567 4.71 18.71 17.52
CA CYS A 567 5.39 17.74 16.67
C CYS A 567 5.96 16.53 17.44
N ILE A 568 6.03 16.58 18.78
CA ILE A 568 6.36 15.41 19.62
C ILE A 568 5.28 14.33 19.48
N TYR A 569 4.05 14.68 19.11
CA TYR A 569 2.93 13.74 18.95
C TYR A 569 2.86 13.10 17.56
N LEU A 570 3.66 13.53 16.59
CA LEU A 570 3.75 12.87 15.29
C LEU A 570 4.26 11.42 15.48
N PRO A 571 3.57 10.40 14.95
CA PRO A 571 4.04 9.01 15.03
C PRO A 571 5.44 8.86 14.43
N ARG A 572 5.69 9.54 13.32
CA ARG A 572 6.98 9.62 12.62
C ARG A 572 7.14 11.01 11.98
N ILE A 573 8.38 11.38 11.74
CA ILE A 573 8.71 12.55 10.91
C ILE A 573 8.89 12.02 9.48
N ASP A 574 7.81 12.05 8.71
CA ASP A 574 7.83 11.74 7.29
C ASP A 574 8.07 13.02 6.46
N TYR A 575 8.08 12.90 5.15
CA TYR A 575 8.35 14.02 4.26
C TYR A 575 7.37 15.21 4.46
N HIS A 576 6.11 14.96 4.86
CA HIS A 576 5.15 16.03 5.13
C HIS A 576 5.58 16.88 6.34
N ALA A 577 5.94 16.21 7.42
CA ALA A 577 6.45 16.85 8.62
C ALA A 577 7.80 17.52 8.35
N GLU A 578 8.67 16.86 7.58
CA GLU A 578 10.00 17.35 7.26
C GLU A 578 9.97 18.70 6.54
N TYR A 579 9.10 18.88 5.52
CA TYR A 579 8.93 20.17 4.84
C TYR A 579 8.50 21.29 5.79
N THR A 580 7.60 21.00 6.74
CA THR A 580 7.18 21.97 7.74
C THR A 580 8.31 22.34 8.70
N LEU A 581 9.11 21.35 9.10
CA LEU A 581 10.24 21.53 10.01
C LEU A 581 11.46 22.16 9.32
N GLN A 582 11.66 22.00 8.01
CA GLN A 582 12.74 22.58 7.23
C GLN A 582 12.75 24.11 7.35
N ASP A 583 11.58 24.75 7.21
CA ASP A 583 11.45 26.21 7.32
C ASP A 583 11.86 26.71 8.73
N ILE A 584 11.57 25.90 9.77
CA ILE A 584 11.99 26.18 11.16
C ILE A 584 13.46 25.91 11.35
N ALA A 585 13.98 24.81 10.79
CA ALA A 585 15.39 24.41 10.88
C ALA A 585 16.33 25.48 10.31
N ALA A 586 15.95 26.09 9.19
CA ALA A 586 16.72 27.16 8.57
C ALA A 586 16.88 28.38 9.47
N ARG A 587 15.93 28.66 10.34
CA ARG A 587 15.95 29.81 11.27
C ARG A 587 16.47 29.46 12.67
N PHE A 588 16.19 28.25 13.14
CA PHE A 588 16.42 27.79 14.50
C PHE A 588 16.95 26.36 14.53
N PRO A 589 18.17 26.08 14.03
CA PRO A 589 18.72 24.73 13.89
C PRO A 589 18.73 23.94 15.20
N ILE A 590 19.06 24.60 16.33
CA ILE A 590 19.14 23.93 17.64
C ILE A 590 17.76 23.51 18.15
N LYS A 591 16.69 24.23 17.83
CA LYS A 591 15.34 23.82 18.23
C LYS A 591 14.90 22.50 17.56
N ILE A 592 15.41 22.18 16.39
CA ILE A 592 15.18 20.88 15.75
C ILE A 592 15.92 19.76 16.49
N VAL A 593 17.13 20.03 16.97
CA VAL A 593 17.86 19.09 17.82
C VAL A 593 17.10 18.86 19.14
N ASP A 594 16.57 19.92 19.75
CA ASP A 594 15.76 19.82 20.97
C ASP A 594 14.45 19.06 20.75
N LEU A 595 13.83 19.19 19.57
CA LEU A 595 12.67 18.37 19.17
C LEU A 595 13.03 16.88 19.17
N PHE A 596 14.14 16.47 18.53
CA PHE A 596 14.57 15.06 18.55
C PHE A 596 14.85 14.57 19.98
N ARG A 597 15.44 15.41 20.81
CA ARG A 597 15.65 15.10 22.23
C ARG A 597 14.32 14.84 22.93
N ALA A 598 13.36 15.77 22.80
CA ALA A 598 12.06 15.67 23.43
C ALA A 598 11.29 14.43 22.94
N ARG A 599 11.42 14.07 21.66
CA ARG A 599 10.82 12.83 21.10
C ARG A 599 11.42 11.58 21.72
N LEU A 600 12.74 11.54 21.95
CA LEU A 600 13.40 10.44 22.67
C LEU A 600 12.96 10.36 24.14
N GLU A 601 12.82 11.50 24.81
CA GLU A 601 12.37 11.60 26.20
C GLU A 601 10.91 11.20 26.40
N SER A 602 10.09 11.31 25.34
CA SER A 602 8.65 10.99 25.41
C SER A 602 8.35 9.54 25.80
N GLY A 603 9.29 8.61 25.58
CA GLY A 603 9.17 7.19 25.94
C GLY A 603 8.03 6.44 25.25
N LYS A 604 7.41 7.01 24.18
CA LYS A 604 6.31 6.41 23.45
C LYS A 604 6.77 5.14 22.74
N THR A 605 5.89 4.14 22.72
CA THR A 605 6.14 2.81 22.15
C THR A 605 5.16 2.50 21.00
N GLY A 606 5.26 1.32 20.39
CA GLY A 606 4.42 0.91 19.28
C GLY A 606 4.89 1.50 17.95
N ASN A 607 3.97 2.07 17.19
CA ASN A 607 4.27 2.67 15.87
C ASN A 607 4.95 4.06 15.96
N TYR A 608 5.47 4.44 17.12
CA TYR A 608 6.11 5.72 17.34
C TYR A 608 7.61 5.65 17.00
N GLU A 609 8.04 6.42 16.02
CA GLU A 609 9.44 6.56 15.64
C GLU A 609 10.01 7.87 16.19
N ALA A 610 10.76 7.78 17.29
CA ALA A 610 11.35 8.96 17.95
C ALA A 610 12.37 9.70 17.05
N ILE A 611 13.16 8.93 16.29
CA ILE A 611 14.15 9.44 15.34
C ILE A 611 13.83 8.81 13.98
N PRO A 612 13.64 9.59 12.90
CA PRO A 612 13.36 9.07 11.57
C PRO A 612 14.52 8.21 11.05
N TYR A 613 14.21 7.33 10.10
CA TYR A 613 15.23 6.50 9.46
C TYR A 613 16.16 7.36 8.58
N ASN A 614 15.62 8.30 7.85
CA ASN A 614 16.32 9.25 6.99
C ASN A 614 15.57 10.58 6.95
N LEU A 615 16.28 11.63 6.56
CA LEU A 615 15.75 12.95 6.23
C LEU A 615 16.38 13.40 4.90
N SER A 616 15.64 14.17 4.11
CA SER A 616 16.08 14.71 2.82
C SER A 616 16.15 16.22 2.77
N GLU A 617 15.23 16.91 3.45
CA GLU A 617 15.04 18.35 3.34
C GLU A 617 15.75 19.13 4.47
N ILE A 618 15.59 18.68 5.71
CA ILE A 618 16.24 19.32 6.88
C ILE A 618 17.77 19.35 6.74
N PRO A 619 18.47 18.28 6.29
CA PRO A 619 19.91 18.31 6.08
C PRO A 619 20.39 19.45 5.19
N THR A 620 19.62 19.82 4.18
CA THR A 620 19.99 20.85 3.19
C THR A 620 20.15 22.26 3.79
N VAL A 621 19.55 22.50 4.95
CA VAL A 621 19.55 23.82 5.61
C VAL A 621 20.38 23.86 6.89
N LEU A 622 21.01 22.72 7.27
CA LEU A 622 21.77 22.60 8.53
C LEU A 622 23.30 22.62 8.38
N GLU A 623 23.84 22.65 7.16
CA GLU A 623 25.28 22.54 6.93
C GLU A 623 26.09 23.62 7.67
N ASP A 624 25.65 24.86 7.63
CA ASP A 624 26.33 25.98 8.31
C ASP A 624 26.27 25.89 9.84
N ALA A 625 25.26 25.19 10.38
CA ALA A 625 25.08 24.99 11.81
C ALA A 625 25.80 23.76 12.37
N ALA A 626 26.61 23.05 11.57
CA ALA A 626 27.19 21.76 11.92
C ALA A 626 27.96 21.77 13.24
N SER A 627 28.72 22.81 13.52
CA SER A 627 29.53 22.96 14.77
C SER A 627 28.63 23.05 16.00
N ASP A 628 27.57 23.89 15.96
CA ASP A 628 26.68 24.10 17.11
C ASP A 628 25.79 22.88 17.34
N VAL A 629 25.27 22.28 16.26
CA VAL A 629 24.49 21.05 16.29
C VAL A 629 25.31 19.89 16.90
N THR A 630 26.53 19.68 16.41
CA THR A 630 27.42 18.64 16.90
C THR A 630 27.74 18.83 18.38
N ARG A 631 28.06 20.07 18.81
CA ARG A 631 28.34 20.42 20.22
C ARG A 631 27.11 20.19 21.11
N THR A 632 25.90 20.48 20.60
CA THR A 632 24.68 20.28 21.35
C THR A 632 24.39 18.79 21.54
N ILE A 633 24.51 17.97 20.47
CA ILE A 633 24.31 16.53 20.53
C ILE A 633 25.43 15.84 21.33
N ARG A 634 26.68 16.38 21.34
CA ARG A 634 27.77 15.87 22.19
C ARG A 634 27.37 15.85 23.69
N LYS A 635 26.63 16.87 24.14
CA LYS A 635 26.13 16.94 25.53
C LYS A 635 25.14 15.80 25.86
N TRP A 636 24.46 15.22 24.85
CA TRP A 636 23.59 14.05 25.06
C TRP A 636 24.38 12.79 25.40
N TYR A 637 25.63 12.70 24.89
CA TYR A 637 26.51 11.55 25.11
C TYR A 637 26.97 11.45 26.57
N ASP A 638 26.99 12.55 27.30
CA ASP A 638 27.33 12.61 28.74
C ASP A 638 26.12 12.22 29.63
N SER A 639 24.94 12.03 29.06
CA SER A 639 23.77 11.65 29.82
C SER A 639 23.90 10.24 30.40
N GLU A 640 23.43 10.06 31.63
CA GLU A 640 23.35 8.73 32.28
C GLU A 640 22.42 7.75 31.56
N HIS A 641 21.50 8.28 30.72
CA HIS A 641 20.56 7.45 29.97
C HIS A 641 21.22 6.89 28.70
N GLY A 642 21.46 5.59 28.66
CA GLY A 642 22.08 4.88 27.53
C GLY A 642 21.35 5.06 26.18
N THR A 643 20.08 5.47 26.18
CA THR A 643 19.31 5.80 24.98
C THR A 643 19.88 7.01 24.25
N PHE A 644 20.20 8.10 24.94
CA PHE A 644 20.79 9.30 24.33
C PHE A 644 22.19 9.02 23.81
N LYS A 645 22.98 8.27 24.54
CA LYS A 645 24.31 7.86 24.10
C LYS A 645 24.26 7.09 22.78
N ARG A 646 23.32 6.15 22.62
CA ARG A 646 23.14 5.39 21.39
C ARG A 646 22.52 6.22 20.25
N ALA A 647 21.63 7.14 20.58
CA ALA A 647 20.92 7.96 19.60
C ALA A 647 21.79 9.06 18.99
N SER A 648 22.76 9.59 19.72
CA SER A 648 23.57 10.75 19.31
C SER A 648 24.24 10.57 17.94
N GLY A 649 24.91 9.44 17.72
CA GLY A 649 25.56 9.15 16.43
C GLY A 649 24.55 8.98 15.28
N ARG A 650 23.42 8.33 15.55
CA ARG A 650 22.36 8.14 14.56
C ARG A 650 21.70 9.47 14.16
N VAL A 651 21.44 10.35 15.12
CA VAL A 651 20.87 11.68 14.83
C VAL A 651 21.80 12.50 13.97
N LEU A 652 23.11 12.51 14.27
CA LEU A 652 24.08 13.21 13.44
C LEU A 652 24.17 12.62 12.03
N LYS A 653 24.11 11.28 11.86
CA LYS A 653 24.06 10.65 10.54
C LYS A 653 22.84 11.08 9.73
N ILE A 654 21.69 11.23 10.35
CA ILE A 654 20.44 11.66 9.70
C ILE A 654 20.50 13.14 9.32
N LEU A 655 21.10 13.98 10.17
CA LEU A 655 21.24 15.42 9.92
C LEU A 655 22.36 15.75 8.91
N TYR A 656 23.39 14.90 8.81
CA TYR A 656 24.53 15.09 7.91
C TYR A 656 24.82 13.82 7.09
N PRO A 657 23.86 13.32 6.29
CA PRO A 657 24.00 12.04 5.59
C PRO A 657 25.12 12.03 4.56
N SER A 658 25.43 13.18 3.94
CA SER A 658 26.50 13.37 2.95
C SER A 658 27.89 13.51 3.55
N PHE A 659 28.00 13.66 4.88
CA PHE A 659 29.24 13.95 5.59
C PHE A 659 29.95 15.21 5.06
N PRO A 660 29.33 16.39 5.09
CA PRO A 660 29.90 17.61 4.53
C PRO A 660 31.14 18.08 5.27
N ASP A 661 31.97 18.88 4.61
CA ASP A 661 33.24 19.37 5.18
C ASP A 661 33.08 20.21 6.48
N THR A 662 31.96 20.93 6.60
CA THR A 662 31.62 21.66 7.83
C THR A 662 31.45 20.70 9.02
N PHE A 663 30.76 19.57 8.79
CA PHE A 663 30.59 18.54 9.81
C PHE A 663 31.85 17.76 10.09
N LYS A 664 32.64 17.42 9.05
CA LYS A 664 33.98 16.82 9.21
C LYS A 664 34.85 17.70 10.10
N THR A 665 34.89 19.00 9.84
CA THR A 665 35.66 19.96 10.63
C THR A 665 35.21 20.02 12.09
N ALA A 666 33.90 19.99 12.33
CA ALA A 666 33.34 19.96 13.69
C ALA A 666 33.82 18.73 14.49
N LEU A 667 33.89 17.55 13.83
CA LEU A 667 34.40 16.33 14.46
C LEU A 667 35.91 16.37 14.68
N LEU A 668 36.68 16.92 13.74
CA LEU A 668 38.16 17.09 13.91
C LEU A 668 38.49 18.03 15.05
N ASN A 669 37.78 19.14 15.22
CA ASN A 669 37.98 20.07 16.35
C ASN A 669 37.68 19.37 17.70
N LEU A 670 36.69 18.48 17.78
CA LEU A 670 36.43 17.67 18.99
C LEU A 670 37.57 16.69 19.29
N ILE A 671 38.34 16.25 18.30
CA ILE A 671 39.49 15.37 18.50
C ILE A 671 40.70 16.18 18.95
N GLU A 672 40.93 17.36 18.36
CA GLU A 672 42.09 18.21 18.63
C GLU A 672 42.06 18.79 20.06
N ASP A 673 40.90 19.31 20.49
CA ASP A 673 40.71 19.98 21.78
C ASP A 673 40.11 19.09 22.87
N GLY A 674 39.73 17.82 22.52
CA GLY A 674 38.92 16.97 23.35
C GLY A 674 39.63 15.96 24.23
N ASP A 675 38.86 15.28 25.04
CA ASP A 675 39.27 14.21 25.93
C ASP A 675 38.82 12.82 25.42
N GLU A 676 39.03 11.78 26.22
CA GLU A 676 38.66 10.40 25.90
C GLU A 676 37.15 10.27 25.62
N GLN A 677 36.28 11.04 26.30
CA GLN A 677 34.83 10.98 26.07
C GLN A 677 34.45 11.59 24.72
N ASP A 678 35.18 12.60 24.27
CA ASP A 678 35.01 13.17 22.92
C ASP A 678 35.41 12.16 21.84
N TYR A 679 36.51 11.42 22.05
CA TYR A 679 36.94 10.36 21.14
C TYR A 679 35.90 9.25 21.04
N LEU A 680 35.33 8.82 22.17
CA LEU A 680 34.26 7.81 22.20
C LEU A 680 33.01 8.30 21.52
N PHE A 681 32.65 9.56 21.69
CA PHE A 681 31.54 10.17 20.98
C PHE A 681 31.77 10.18 19.47
N VAL A 682 32.93 10.65 19.01
CA VAL A 682 33.24 10.66 17.57
C VAL A 682 33.21 9.25 16.99
N MET A 683 33.77 8.25 17.70
CA MET A 683 33.69 6.85 17.29
C MET A 683 32.23 6.38 17.16
N ALA A 684 31.37 6.74 18.11
CA ALA A 684 29.93 6.40 18.07
C ALA A 684 29.21 7.05 16.88
N VAL A 685 29.66 8.24 16.46
CA VAL A 685 29.18 8.90 15.24
C VAL A 685 29.64 8.13 14.01
N LEU A 686 30.93 7.85 13.87
CA LEU A 686 31.51 7.19 12.69
C LEU A 686 30.96 5.80 12.45
N LYS A 687 30.56 5.06 13.49
CA LYS A 687 29.88 3.74 13.36
C LYS A 687 28.63 3.76 12.49
N ASN A 688 28.02 4.92 12.30
CA ASN A 688 26.79 5.07 11.50
C ASN A 688 27.04 5.39 10.02
N TYR A 689 28.30 5.49 9.58
CA TYR A 689 28.68 5.86 8.21
C TYR A 689 29.20 4.69 7.37
N ASP A 690 28.96 3.46 7.79
CA ASP A 690 29.23 2.22 7.04
C ASP A 690 30.65 2.13 6.44
N GLY A 691 31.63 2.67 7.14
CA GLY A 691 33.02 2.70 6.67
C GLY A 691 33.26 3.52 5.39
N ASP A 692 32.39 4.49 5.07
CA ASP A 692 32.53 5.35 3.89
C ASP A 692 33.92 6.01 3.86
N ILE A 693 34.48 6.11 2.66
CA ILE A 693 35.83 6.75 2.47
C ILE A 693 35.89 8.17 3.04
N LYS A 694 34.78 8.89 3.08
CA LYS A 694 34.70 10.27 3.61
C LYS A 694 35.05 10.38 5.09
N ILE A 695 34.91 9.30 5.87
CA ILE A 695 35.29 9.33 7.31
C ILE A 695 36.75 9.09 7.58
N GLN A 696 37.55 8.73 6.58
CA GLN A 696 38.94 8.29 6.77
C GLN A 696 39.82 9.36 7.44
N ASP A 697 39.68 10.64 7.08
CA ASP A 697 40.46 11.73 7.72
C ASP A 697 40.20 11.79 9.23
N VAL A 698 38.94 11.65 9.65
CA VAL A 698 38.56 11.67 11.06
C VAL A 698 39.03 10.39 11.76
N CYS A 699 38.95 9.22 11.08
CA CYS A 699 39.53 7.98 11.60
C CYS A 699 41.05 8.09 11.81
N ALA A 700 41.78 8.66 10.86
CA ALA A 700 43.21 8.88 10.98
C ALA A 700 43.58 9.81 12.17
N ALA A 701 42.85 10.89 12.37
CA ALA A 701 42.99 11.79 13.51
C ALA A 701 42.76 11.05 14.84
N LEU A 702 41.70 10.26 14.95
CA LEU A 702 41.42 9.44 16.15
C LEU A 702 42.51 8.41 16.42
N ILE A 703 42.98 7.68 15.41
CA ILE A 703 44.06 6.71 15.56
C ILE A 703 45.32 7.38 16.11
N ASN A 704 45.65 8.61 15.68
CA ASN A 704 46.78 9.37 16.19
C ASN A 704 46.57 9.85 17.64
N ALA A 705 45.38 10.28 17.99
CA ALA A 705 45.06 10.79 19.34
C ALA A 705 44.98 9.66 20.38
N LEU A 706 44.44 8.49 20.05
CA LEU A 706 44.31 7.34 20.96
C LEU A 706 45.70 6.85 21.45
N PRO A 707 45.85 6.25 22.67
CA PRO A 707 47.09 5.58 23.09
C PRO A 707 47.46 4.40 22.17
N THR A 708 48.76 4.14 22.00
CA THR A 708 49.25 3.10 21.07
C THR A 708 48.74 1.68 21.37
N ASN A 709 48.53 1.38 22.65
CA ASN A 709 47.97 0.08 23.08
C ASN A 709 46.49 0.17 23.46
N SER A 710 45.76 1.16 22.97
CA SER A 710 44.33 1.31 23.24
C SER A 710 43.53 0.16 22.64
N HIS A 711 42.62 -0.42 23.41
CA HIS A 711 41.64 -1.39 22.92
C HIS A 711 40.66 -0.78 21.90
N TYR A 712 40.50 0.53 21.90
CA TYR A 712 39.67 1.25 20.92
C TYR A 712 40.20 1.17 19.48
N LEU A 713 41.49 0.81 19.28
CA LEU A 713 41.98 0.56 17.93
C LEU A 713 41.30 -0.60 17.24
N LYS A 714 40.82 -1.62 18.00
CA LYS A 714 39.96 -2.68 17.44
C LYS A 714 38.58 -2.16 17.00
N ASP A 715 38.00 -1.22 17.79
CA ASP A 715 36.75 -0.59 17.39
C ASP A 715 36.91 0.23 16.11
N MET A 716 38.08 0.86 15.91
CA MET A 716 38.40 1.56 14.65
C MET A 716 38.49 0.58 13.48
N GLU A 717 39.07 -0.62 13.66
CA GLU A 717 39.06 -1.66 12.63
C GLU A 717 37.62 -2.05 12.27
N ILE A 718 36.72 -2.21 13.26
CA ILE A 718 35.31 -2.53 13.05
C ILE A 718 34.58 -1.41 12.26
N ILE A 719 34.83 -0.13 12.64
CA ILE A 719 34.23 1.02 11.95
C ILE A 719 34.63 1.04 10.47
N LEU A 720 35.91 0.84 10.19
CA LEU A 720 36.45 0.84 8.83
C LEU A 720 36.05 -0.38 8.02
N SER A 721 35.83 -1.55 8.68
CA SER A 721 35.43 -2.80 8.03
C SER A 721 33.94 -2.85 7.67
N ASN A 722 33.13 -1.94 8.17
CA ASN A 722 31.72 -1.92 7.83
C ASN A 722 31.55 -1.63 6.32
N THR A 723 30.76 -2.44 5.65
CA THR A 723 30.60 -2.39 4.18
C THR A 723 29.23 -1.91 3.76
N GLY A 724 28.29 -1.69 4.72
CA GLY A 724 26.89 -1.47 4.39
C GLY A 724 26.27 -2.66 3.65
N GLY A 725 25.36 -2.38 2.73
CA GLY A 725 24.72 -3.41 1.88
C GLY A 725 25.69 -3.90 0.80
N VAL A 726 25.84 -5.24 0.66
CA VAL A 726 26.64 -5.89 -0.39
C VAL A 726 25.74 -6.70 -1.31
N PHE A 727 26.14 -6.88 -2.59
CA PHE A 727 25.38 -7.58 -3.61
C PHE A 727 26.24 -8.68 -4.26
N GLY A 728 25.57 -9.75 -4.68
CA GLY A 728 26.22 -10.89 -5.33
C GLY A 728 26.70 -11.96 -4.34
N GLU A 729 27.04 -13.13 -4.86
CA GLU A 729 27.46 -14.28 -4.04
C GLU A 729 28.75 -14.00 -3.26
N TYR A 730 29.71 -13.34 -3.89
CA TYR A 730 30.97 -12.93 -3.28
C TYR A 730 30.98 -11.46 -2.83
N GLY A 731 29.82 -10.82 -2.66
CA GLY A 731 29.72 -9.39 -2.38
C GLY A 731 30.52 -8.92 -1.17
N LEU A 732 30.60 -9.71 -0.07
CA LEU A 732 31.45 -9.39 1.09
C LEU A 732 32.93 -9.50 0.76
N VAL A 733 33.33 -10.49 -0.03
CA VAL A 733 34.72 -10.67 -0.48
C VAL A 733 35.16 -9.46 -1.30
N ASP A 734 34.33 -9.03 -2.24
CA ASP A 734 34.61 -7.87 -3.09
C ASP A 734 34.66 -6.58 -2.29
N ALA A 735 33.76 -6.41 -1.32
CA ALA A 735 33.73 -5.26 -0.43
C ALA A 735 34.99 -5.18 0.45
N TYR A 736 35.45 -6.28 1.02
CA TYR A 736 36.70 -6.30 1.80
C TYR A 736 37.93 -6.03 0.93
N ASN A 737 37.98 -6.55 -0.31
CA ASN A 737 39.05 -6.20 -1.24
C ASN A 737 39.05 -4.69 -1.57
N ALA A 738 37.88 -4.09 -1.75
CA ALA A 738 37.74 -2.64 -1.95
C ALA A 738 38.27 -1.87 -0.72
N LYS A 739 37.95 -2.32 0.51
CA LYS A 739 38.47 -1.71 1.75
C LYS A 739 40.00 -1.77 1.86
N ILE A 740 40.62 -2.87 1.44
CA ILE A 740 42.05 -2.99 1.36
C ILE A 740 42.63 -1.94 0.42
N ALA A 741 42.10 -1.80 -0.79
CA ALA A 741 42.53 -0.80 -1.75
C ALA A 741 42.33 0.64 -1.27
N GLU A 742 41.25 0.93 -0.59
CA GLU A 742 40.94 2.26 -0.01
C GLU A 742 41.93 2.65 1.07
N ILE A 743 42.41 1.71 1.88
CA ILE A 743 43.31 2.00 3.02
C ILE A 743 44.81 1.86 2.68
N GLU A 744 45.13 1.24 1.52
CA GLU A 744 46.52 1.04 1.09
C GLU A 744 47.43 2.29 1.15
N PRO A 745 46.92 3.52 0.79
CA PRO A 745 47.72 4.75 0.89
C PRO A 745 48.23 5.05 2.31
N TRP A 746 47.57 4.54 3.35
CA TRP A 746 47.95 4.76 4.74
C TRP A 746 49.22 3.97 5.13
N LEU A 747 49.62 2.95 4.38
CA LEU A 747 50.87 2.23 4.57
C LEU A 747 52.10 3.16 4.41
N ASN A 748 51.93 4.24 3.65
CA ASN A 748 52.95 5.27 3.43
C ASN A 748 52.69 6.56 4.22
N ASN A 749 51.81 6.52 5.23
CA ASN A 749 51.51 7.70 6.06
C ASN A 749 52.73 8.13 6.87
N LYS A 750 52.85 9.44 7.16
CA LYS A 750 53.95 9.99 7.98
C LYS A 750 53.91 9.46 9.42
N SER A 751 52.77 9.08 9.93
CA SER A 751 52.59 8.53 11.28
C SER A 751 52.90 7.03 11.30
N LEU A 752 53.92 6.61 12.03
CA LEU A 752 54.24 5.20 12.26
C LEU A 752 53.07 4.43 12.91
N LYS A 753 52.28 5.11 13.69
CA LYS A 753 51.11 4.54 14.36
C LYS A 753 50.03 4.17 13.34
N ILE A 754 49.72 5.06 12.38
CA ILE A 754 48.80 4.78 11.29
C ILE A 754 49.33 3.62 10.42
N GLN A 755 50.62 3.63 10.08
CA GLN A 755 51.22 2.53 9.31
C GLN A 755 51.03 1.17 10.02
N SER A 756 51.35 1.10 11.32
CA SER A 756 51.21 -0.14 12.11
C SER A 756 49.77 -0.60 12.21
N PHE A 757 48.83 0.33 12.45
CA PHE A 757 47.41 0.05 12.45
C PHE A 757 46.97 -0.53 11.10
N THR A 758 47.33 0.10 9.99
CA THR A 758 46.96 -0.33 8.62
C THR A 758 47.47 -1.73 8.31
N GLN A 759 48.72 -2.06 8.68
CA GLN A 759 49.26 -3.40 8.50
C GLN A 759 48.50 -4.47 9.28
N SER A 760 48.03 -4.16 10.50
CA SER A 760 47.19 -5.07 11.28
C SER A 760 45.82 -5.25 10.63
N TYR A 761 45.22 -4.14 10.24
CA TYR A 761 43.87 -4.10 9.64
C TYR A 761 43.82 -4.87 8.32
N VAL A 762 44.73 -4.64 7.39
CA VAL A 762 44.84 -5.38 6.13
C VAL A 762 44.94 -6.88 6.37
N ARG A 763 45.83 -7.33 7.29
CA ARG A 763 45.92 -8.77 7.64
C ARG A 763 44.64 -9.35 8.18
N ASN A 764 43.85 -8.58 8.92
CA ASN A 764 42.55 -9.03 9.45
C ASN A 764 41.54 -9.15 8.33
N LEU A 765 41.45 -8.18 7.40
CA LEU A 765 40.59 -8.24 6.20
C LEU A 765 40.93 -9.45 5.31
N GLU A 766 42.24 -9.76 5.08
CA GLU A 766 42.65 -10.93 4.31
C GLU A 766 42.10 -12.23 4.92
N LYS A 767 42.13 -12.40 6.24
CA LYS A 767 41.56 -13.56 6.94
C LYS A 767 40.04 -13.62 6.77
N MET A 768 39.35 -12.46 6.85
CA MET A 768 37.91 -12.40 6.63
C MET A 768 37.55 -12.80 5.20
N ILE A 769 38.33 -12.36 4.21
CA ILE A 769 38.16 -12.75 2.79
C ILE A 769 38.27 -14.26 2.61
N GLU A 770 39.28 -14.91 3.20
CA GLU A 770 39.45 -16.37 3.10
C GLU A 770 38.25 -17.11 3.72
N SER A 771 37.81 -16.68 4.90
CA SER A 771 36.67 -17.27 5.60
C SER A 771 35.37 -17.15 4.80
N GLU A 772 35.11 -15.96 4.25
CA GLU A 772 33.91 -15.71 3.45
C GLU A 772 33.90 -16.47 2.12
N LYS A 773 35.05 -16.57 1.43
CA LYS A 773 35.17 -17.38 0.24
C LYS A 773 34.83 -18.85 0.49
N LYS A 774 35.31 -19.41 1.61
CA LYS A 774 35.01 -20.79 1.98
C LYS A 774 33.51 -20.97 2.23
N ARG A 775 32.90 -20.10 3.04
CA ARG A 775 31.47 -20.16 3.35
C ARG A 775 30.60 -20.05 2.10
N THR A 776 30.91 -19.08 1.23
CA THR A 776 30.18 -18.88 -0.02
C THR A 776 30.24 -20.09 -0.94
N ASN A 777 31.43 -20.74 -1.06
CA ASN A 777 31.58 -21.93 -1.86
C ASN A 777 30.74 -23.09 -1.31
N GLU A 778 30.71 -23.30 0.00
CA GLU A 778 29.89 -24.33 0.66
C GLU A 778 28.39 -24.07 0.40
N ASP A 779 27.93 -22.83 0.51
CA ASP A 779 26.54 -22.47 0.25
C ASP A 779 26.15 -22.68 -1.23
N ILE A 780 27.05 -22.39 -2.17
CA ILE A 780 26.82 -22.60 -3.60
C ILE A 780 26.67 -24.11 -3.88
N GLU A 781 27.55 -24.96 -3.33
CA GLU A 781 27.49 -26.41 -3.54
C GLU A 781 26.19 -27.01 -2.94
N ILE A 782 25.75 -26.54 -1.79
CA ILE A 782 24.45 -26.96 -1.21
C ILE A 782 23.28 -26.57 -2.14
N ARG A 783 23.33 -25.36 -2.70
CA ARG A 783 22.28 -24.89 -3.65
C ARG A 783 22.28 -25.71 -4.94
N LYS A 784 23.44 -25.97 -5.55
CA LYS A 784 23.58 -26.85 -6.73
C LYS A 784 22.98 -28.22 -6.45
N TYR A 785 23.38 -28.84 -5.33
CA TYR A 785 22.80 -30.12 -4.93
C TYR A 785 21.26 -30.11 -4.88
N ARG A 786 20.67 -29.04 -4.38
CA ARG A 786 19.21 -28.88 -4.31
C ARG A 786 18.55 -28.87 -5.68
N PHE A 787 19.15 -28.28 -6.69
CA PHE A 787 18.61 -28.20 -8.06
C PHE A 787 19.08 -29.31 -8.98
N GLY A 788 19.96 -30.20 -8.51
CA GLY A 788 20.45 -31.34 -9.28
C GLY A 788 21.53 -31.00 -10.29
N ASP A 789 22.21 -29.89 -10.10
CA ASP A 789 23.31 -29.40 -10.92
C ASP A 789 24.70 -29.92 -10.42
#